data_efb81b8d7584bf597208c031a1d7985b
#
_entry.id   efb81b8d7584bf597208c031a1d7985b
#
_cell.length_a   1.000
_cell.length_b   1.000
_cell.length_c   1.000
_cell.angle_alpha   90.00
_cell.angle_beta   90.00
_cell.angle_gamma   90.00
#
_symmetry.space_group_name_H-M   'P 1'
#
loop_
_entity.id
_entity.type
_entity.pdbx_description
1 polymer ?
#
loop_
_entity_poly.entity_id
_entity_poly.type
_entity_poly.pdbx_seq_one_letter_code
_entity_poly.pdbx_strand_id
1 'polypeptide(L)'
;MLCWGYSSFGQPGIGSNLQVIVPEPQVYGFIHDRNVKEVACGGNHSVFLLEDGEVYTCGLNTKGQLGHDYEGSKPEQIGALAGQHIVHVACGESHSVALSDQGQLFSWGAGSDGQLGLTTIEDAVTVPRLIKKLNQQTILQVSCGNWHCLALAADGQFFTWGQNSYGQLGLGKECPSQASPQRVKSLDGIPLAQVAAGGAHSFALSLSGAVFGWGKNSSGQLGLSDERDRESPCHVKLLRSQKVVYISCGEEHTAVLTKSGGVFTFGAGSCGQLGHDSMNDEVNPRRVLELMGSEVSQIACGRHHTLAFVPSSGMIYAFGCGTRGQLGTGHTCNVKCPSPVKGHWAAHNGQLSGKPDACKYHIVKHIFSGGDQTFVLCSKYENSLPADDFRTINETRYTCLINDETIDVWRQKLLEKNSSNSVNNVVQILSSAACWNGSFLEKKIDEHFKTSPKIPGIDLNSTRVLFEKLMNSQHSILLDQILKSFESFLIPQLSSSPPDVEAMRIYLILPEFPPFQDSKYYITLTLPLAMAILRLDTNPSKVLDNWWSQVCPRYFLRLVDLYKGAVVYLLSGRKTLLIPVLFSSYITAALRLLEKLHKVNQKVKHVEYDKFYIPEISSLVDIQEDYLMWFLHQAGMAGIVNNVASDLKMLLCKRRQCGVLARGLNQDSRDVGSIPGSSSNLLGDLG
;
A
#
# COMPACT_ATOMS: atom_id res chain seq x y z
N MET A 1 16.24 -28.28 8.32
CA MET A 1 15.81 -27.80 6.99
C MET A 1 15.89 -28.94 5.99
N LEU A 2 15.00 -28.96 5.00
CA LEU A 2 15.00 -29.89 3.88
C LEU A 2 15.15 -29.12 2.58
N CYS A 3 15.79 -29.74 1.57
CA CYS A 3 15.92 -29.16 0.22
C CYS A 3 15.86 -30.23 -0.86
N TRP A 4 15.50 -29.82 -2.09
CA TRP A 4 15.45 -30.68 -3.26
C TRP A 4 15.44 -29.84 -4.57
N GLY A 5 15.54 -30.50 -5.71
CA GLY A 5 15.56 -29.87 -7.03
C GLY A 5 16.91 -29.97 -7.71
N TYR A 6 17.23 -28.96 -8.52
CA TYR A 6 18.43 -28.91 -9.33
C TYR A 6 19.67 -28.48 -8.52
N SER A 7 20.79 -29.18 -8.69
CA SER A 7 21.99 -29.00 -7.85
C SER A 7 23.30 -28.90 -8.66
N SER A 8 23.26 -28.62 -9.99
CA SER A 8 24.48 -28.62 -10.79
C SER A 8 25.52 -27.57 -10.41
N PHE A 9 25.08 -26.47 -9.80
CA PHE A 9 25.94 -25.40 -9.31
C PHE A 9 26.08 -25.39 -7.79
N GLY A 10 25.51 -26.39 -7.11
CA GLY A 10 25.51 -26.44 -5.65
C GLY A 10 24.50 -25.52 -4.97
N GLN A 11 23.52 -24.97 -5.72
CA GLN A 11 22.52 -24.06 -5.20
C GLN A 11 21.66 -24.62 -4.04
N PRO A 12 21.39 -25.93 -3.91
CA PRO A 12 20.79 -26.47 -2.70
C PRO A 12 21.76 -26.59 -1.51
N GLY A 13 23.06 -26.39 -1.70
CA GLY A 13 24.04 -26.41 -0.61
C GLY A 13 24.29 -27.77 0.03
N ILE A 14 23.93 -28.88 -0.62
CA ILE A 14 24.03 -30.25 -0.06
C ILE A 14 25.49 -30.79 -0.05
N GLY A 15 26.42 -30.02 -0.63
CA GLY A 15 27.82 -30.42 -0.80
C GLY A 15 28.07 -31.22 -2.08
N SER A 16 29.27 -31.72 -2.27
CA SER A 16 29.77 -32.38 -3.50
C SER A 16 29.18 -33.75 -3.81
N ASN A 17 28.01 -34.10 -3.27
CA ASN A 17 27.36 -35.35 -3.60
C ASN A 17 26.84 -35.28 -5.05
N LEU A 18 27.24 -36.25 -5.85
CA LEU A 18 27.18 -36.44 -7.29
C LEU A 18 25.77 -36.38 -7.96
N GLN A 19 24.70 -36.07 -7.23
CA GLN A 19 23.36 -36.01 -7.80
C GLN A 19 23.05 -34.58 -8.27
N VAL A 20 23.07 -34.37 -9.58
CA VAL A 20 22.65 -33.09 -10.21
C VAL A 20 21.15 -32.82 -10.03
N ILE A 21 20.34 -33.87 -9.91
CA ILE A 21 18.89 -33.80 -9.72
C ILE A 21 18.52 -34.52 -8.44
N VAL A 22 17.86 -33.84 -7.52
CA VAL A 22 17.37 -34.34 -6.22
C VAL A 22 15.85 -34.37 -6.22
N PRO A 23 15.19 -35.47 -6.59
CA PRO A 23 13.74 -35.52 -6.80
C PRO A 23 12.90 -35.70 -5.51
N GLU A 24 13.56 -35.88 -4.36
CA GLU A 24 12.94 -36.07 -3.07
C GLU A 24 13.59 -35.16 -2.01
N PRO A 25 12.86 -34.73 -0.98
CA PRO A 25 13.42 -33.95 0.10
C PRO A 25 14.62 -34.62 0.78
N GLN A 26 15.73 -33.91 0.85
CA GLN A 26 16.95 -34.32 1.54
C GLN A 26 17.21 -33.42 2.74
N VAL A 27 17.73 -34.01 3.82
CA VAL A 27 18.11 -33.26 5.03
C VAL A 27 19.34 -32.42 4.71
N TYR A 28 19.23 -31.15 4.99
CA TYR A 28 20.31 -30.18 4.81
C TYR A 28 21.28 -30.24 5.98
N GLY A 29 22.50 -30.75 5.75
CA GLY A 29 23.44 -31.10 6.83
C GLY A 29 24.33 -29.95 7.31
N PHE A 30 24.48 -28.87 6.54
CA PHE A 30 25.49 -27.85 6.83
C PHE A 30 25.07 -26.88 7.96
N ILE A 31 23.78 -26.66 8.16
CA ILE A 31 23.24 -25.67 9.13
C ILE A 31 22.61 -26.40 10.34
N HIS A 32 23.08 -27.58 10.70
CA HIS A 32 22.48 -28.39 11.76
C HIS A 32 22.40 -27.69 13.12
N ASP A 33 23.33 -26.77 13.39
CA ASP A 33 23.44 -26.09 14.69
C ASP A 33 23.06 -24.56 14.61
N ARG A 34 22.58 -24.10 13.45
CA ARG A 34 22.24 -22.69 13.24
C ARG A 34 20.78 -22.53 12.82
N ASN A 35 20.08 -21.60 13.43
CA ASN A 35 18.68 -21.33 13.15
C ASN A 35 18.57 -20.47 11.88
N VAL A 36 18.13 -21.09 10.76
CA VAL A 36 17.76 -20.38 9.54
C VAL A 36 16.42 -19.72 9.75
N LYS A 37 16.35 -18.43 9.44
CA LYS A 37 15.13 -17.62 9.47
C LYS A 37 14.45 -17.59 8.11
N GLU A 38 15.22 -17.37 7.04
CA GLU A 38 14.72 -17.15 5.69
C GLU A 38 15.70 -17.72 4.65
N VAL A 39 15.16 -18.16 3.52
CA VAL A 39 15.94 -18.53 2.33
C VAL A 39 15.43 -17.77 1.13
N ALA A 40 16.28 -17.01 0.47
CA ALA A 40 16.00 -16.41 -0.83
C ALA A 40 16.72 -17.22 -1.92
N CYS A 41 15.98 -17.53 -2.99
CA CYS A 41 16.49 -18.34 -4.08
C CYS A 41 16.53 -17.53 -5.35
N GLY A 42 17.70 -17.45 -5.98
CA GLY A 42 17.86 -16.90 -7.33
C GLY A 42 17.71 -17.99 -8.42
N GLY A 43 18.14 -17.67 -9.63
CA GLY A 43 18.15 -18.63 -10.74
C GLY A 43 18.98 -19.86 -10.42
N ASN A 44 20.25 -19.66 -10.04
CA ASN A 44 21.22 -20.72 -9.77
C ASN A 44 22.06 -20.44 -8.48
N HIS A 45 21.55 -19.66 -7.55
CA HIS A 45 22.18 -19.43 -6.26
C HIS A 45 21.12 -19.33 -5.15
N SER A 46 21.57 -19.47 -3.92
CA SER A 46 20.72 -19.38 -2.73
C SER A 46 21.37 -18.54 -1.64
N VAL A 47 20.56 -17.75 -0.96
CA VAL A 47 20.95 -16.89 0.15
C VAL A 47 20.19 -17.32 1.39
N PHE A 48 20.91 -17.59 2.47
CA PHE A 48 20.37 -18.06 3.77
C PHE A 48 20.54 -16.94 4.79
N LEU A 49 19.46 -16.48 5.36
CA LEU A 49 19.46 -15.55 6.48
C LEU A 49 19.26 -16.33 7.79
N LEU A 50 20.11 -16.13 8.75
CA LEU A 50 20.02 -16.70 10.07
C LEU A 50 19.27 -15.77 11.04
N GLU A 51 18.77 -16.32 12.16
CA GLU A 51 18.07 -15.58 13.21
C GLU A 51 18.92 -14.45 13.85
N ASP A 52 20.24 -14.63 13.88
CA ASP A 52 21.20 -13.64 14.39
C ASP A 52 21.54 -12.51 13.39
N GLY A 53 20.97 -12.57 12.18
CA GLY A 53 21.16 -11.60 11.10
C GLY A 53 22.39 -11.87 10.22
N GLU A 54 23.09 -12.99 10.40
CA GLU A 54 24.17 -13.41 9.50
C GLU A 54 23.61 -13.93 8.17
N VAL A 55 24.34 -13.73 7.08
CA VAL A 55 23.96 -14.12 5.71
C VAL A 55 24.99 -15.09 5.14
N TYR A 56 24.52 -16.21 4.61
CA TYR A 56 25.31 -17.24 3.94
C TYR A 56 24.82 -17.45 2.51
N THR A 57 25.71 -17.77 1.60
CA THR A 57 25.36 -17.98 0.17
C THR A 57 26.05 -19.19 -0.41
N CYS A 58 25.41 -19.84 -1.37
CA CYS A 58 25.99 -20.93 -2.17
C CYS A 58 25.39 -20.96 -3.58
N GLY A 59 26.06 -21.67 -4.49
CA GLY A 59 25.62 -21.82 -5.87
C GLY A 59 26.58 -21.18 -6.87
N LEU A 60 26.03 -20.76 -8.02
CA LEU A 60 26.77 -20.10 -9.12
C LEU A 60 27.24 -18.71 -8.69
N ASN A 61 28.52 -18.36 -9.07
CA ASN A 61 29.11 -17.06 -8.72
C ASN A 61 29.73 -16.30 -9.91
N THR A 62 29.34 -16.64 -11.14
CA THR A 62 29.92 -16.04 -12.37
C THR A 62 29.70 -14.52 -12.50
N LYS A 63 28.74 -13.97 -11.77
CA LYS A 63 28.41 -12.55 -11.70
C LYS A 63 28.66 -11.94 -10.32
N GLY A 64 29.32 -12.67 -9.41
CA GLY A 64 29.50 -12.23 -8.04
C GLY A 64 28.24 -12.29 -7.16
N GLN A 65 27.20 -13.03 -7.57
CA GLN A 65 25.91 -13.12 -6.90
C GLN A 65 25.97 -13.74 -5.50
N LEU A 66 27.08 -14.35 -5.12
CA LEU A 66 27.31 -14.88 -3.77
C LEU A 66 27.82 -13.81 -2.80
N GLY A 67 28.36 -12.68 -3.28
CA GLY A 67 28.87 -11.59 -2.44
C GLY A 67 30.25 -11.87 -1.79
N HIS A 68 30.96 -12.88 -2.30
CA HIS A 68 32.33 -13.27 -1.92
C HIS A 68 33.02 -13.99 -3.10
N ASP A 69 34.34 -14.21 -3.01
CA ASP A 69 35.13 -14.75 -4.11
C ASP A 69 35.12 -16.30 -4.19
N TYR A 70 34.48 -16.97 -3.23
CA TYR A 70 34.43 -18.42 -3.20
C TYR A 70 33.32 -18.96 -4.08
N GLU A 71 33.62 -19.93 -4.92
CA GLU A 71 32.65 -20.75 -5.64
C GLU A 71 32.46 -22.09 -4.89
N GLY A 72 31.20 -22.47 -4.68
CA GLY A 72 31.02 -23.74 -4.03
C GLY A 72 29.58 -24.16 -3.72
N SER A 73 29.47 -25.47 -3.51
CA SER A 73 28.23 -26.13 -3.11
C SER A 73 27.98 -26.10 -1.58
N LYS A 74 28.87 -25.45 -0.81
CA LYS A 74 28.69 -25.26 0.63
C LYS A 74 28.40 -23.78 0.87
N PRO A 75 27.43 -23.47 1.74
CA PRO A 75 27.20 -22.09 2.13
C PRO A 75 28.38 -21.46 2.86
N GLU A 76 28.78 -20.29 2.37
CA GLU A 76 29.82 -19.48 2.96
C GLU A 76 29.24 -18.15 3.44
N GLN A 77 29.76 -17.63 4.56
CA GLN A 77 29.33 -16.37 5.15
C GLN A 77 29.77 -15.16 4.32
N ILE A 78 28.89 -14.18 4.17
CA ILE A 78 29.24 -12.93 3.55
C ILE A 78 29.93 -12.01 4.57
N GLY A 79 31.27 -12.06 4.63
CA GLY A 79 32.04 -11.25 5.58
C GLY A 79 31.86 -9.75 5.41
N ALA A 80 31.53 -9.26 4.22
CA ALA A 80 31.27 -7.84 3.95
C ALA A 80 29.99 -7.30 4.62
N LEU A 81 29.06 -8.17 5.06
CA LEU A 81 27.89 -7.81 5.85
C LEU A 81 28.12 -7.96 7.37
N ALA A 82 29.32 -8.34 7.79
CA ALA A 82 29.65 -8.46 9.22
C ALA A 82 29.42 -7.13 9.93
N GLY A 83 28.69 -7.17 11.05
CA GLY A 83 28.30 -5.97 11.81
C GLY A 83 27.01 -5.32 11.34
N GLN A 84 26.39 -5.82 10.26
CA GLN A 84 25.02 -5.48 9.86
C GLN A 84 24.07 -6.56 10.35
N HIS A 85 22.99 -6.18 11.01
CA HIS A 85 21.93 -7.13 11.37
C HIS A 85 20.92 -7.18 10.24
N ILE A 86 21.04 -8.22 9.38
CA ILE A 86 20.14 -8.40 8.23
C ILE A 86 18.82 -9.01 8.72
N VAL A 87 17.70 -8.53 8.18
CA VAL A 87 16.36 -8.93 8.58
C VAL A 87 15.54 -9.52 7.46
N HIS A 88 15.94 -9.31 6.18
CA HIS A 88 15.29 -9.85 5.01
C HIS A 88 16.28 -9.93 3.83
N VAL A 89 16.11 -10.93 2.97
CA VAL A 89 16.92 -11.16 1.77
C VAL A 89 16.03 -11.44 0.56
N ALA A 90 16.48 -11.01 -0.63
CA ALA A 90 15.80 -11.27 -1.90
C ALA A 90 16.81 -11.55 -3.00
N CYS A 91 16.45 -12.43 -3.94
CA CYS A 91 17.29 -12.78 -5.09
C CYS A 91 16.53 -12.59 -6.39
N GLY A 92 17.25 -12.08 -7.41
CA GLY A 92 16.83 -12.15 -8.80
C GLY A 92 17.52 -13.29 -9.55
N GLU A 93 17.59 -13.25 -10.88
CA GLU A 93 18.22 -14.32 -11.66
C GLU A 93 19.70 -14.49 -11.28
N SER A 94 20.46 -13.40 -11.20
CA SER A 94 21.89 -13.40 -10.89
C SER A 94 22.32 -12.22 -10.02
N HIS A 95 21.42 -11.67 -9.20
CA HIS A 95 21.72 -10.63 -8.22
C HIS A 95 21.03 -10.92 -6.90
N SER A 96 21.54 -10.31 -5.86
CA SER A 96 21.06 -10.50 -4.49
C SER A 96 20.93 -9.15 -3.79
N VAL A 97 19.96 -9.06 -2.89
CA VAL A 97 19.71 -7.88 -2.06
C VAL A 97 19.50 -8.30 -0.61
N ALA A 98 20.05 -7.53 0.32
CA ALA A 98 19.86 -7.71 1.76
C ALA A 98 19.33 -6.43 2.38
N LEU A 99 18.38 -6.55 3.30
CA LEU A 99 17.78 -5.48 4.07
C LEU A 99 18.23 -5.58 5.54
N SER A 100 18.80 -4.50 6.05
CA SER A 100 19.17 -4.42 7.47
C SER A 100 17.99 -4.02 8.36
N ASP A 101 18.11 -4.22 9.66
CA ASP A 101 17.15 -3.77 10.68
C ASP A 101 17.01 -2.24 10.74
N GLN A 102 18.02 -1.51 10.25
CA GLN A 102 17.99 -0.04 10.09
C GLN A 102 17.22 0.41 8.83
N GLY A 103 16.69 -0.52 8.03
CA GLY A 103 16.00 -0.22 6.78
C GLY A 103 16.92 0.12 5.61
N GLN A 104 18.21 -0.23 5.69
CA GLN A 104 19.19 -0.01 4.63
C GLN A 104 19.26 -1.22 3.70
N LEU A 105 19.42 -0.97 2.39
CA LEU A 105 19.53 -2.00 1.36
C LEU A 105 20.96 -2.11 0.85
N PHE A 106 21.43 -3.36 0.78
CA PHE A 106 22.69 -3.74 0.16
C PHE A 106 22.42 -4.63 -1.06
N SER A 107 23.13 -4.43 -2.16
CA SER A 107 22.98 -5.20 -3.41
C SER A 107 24.33 -5.65 -3.95
N TRP A 108 24.31 -6.80 -4.63
CA TRP A 108 25.48 -7.38 -5.28
C TRP A 108 25.07 -8.38 -6.38
N GLY A 109 26.01 -8.81 -7.22
CA GLY A 109 25.77 -9.71 -8.35
C GLY A 109 25.76 -8.96 -9.67
N ALA A 110 24.96 -9.44 -10.63
CA ALA A 110 24.80 -8.86 -11.96
C ALA A 110 24.19 -7.46 -11.89
N GLY A 111 24.74 -6.52 -12.66
CA GLY A 111 24.31 -5.12 -12.65
C GLY A 111 24.12 -4.47 -14.02
N SER A 112 24.23 -5.25 -15.12
CA SER A 112 24.18 -4.75 -16.50
C SER A 112 22.88 -4.01 -16.88
N ASP A 113 21.77 -4.33 -16.21
CA ASP A 113 20.44 -3.72 -16.43
C ASP A 113 20.09 -2.66 -15.39
N GLY A 114 21.01 -2.32 -14.49
CA GLY A 114 20.80 -1.38 -13.40
C GLY A 114 20.08 -1.97 -12.18
N GLN A 115 19.87 -3.30 -12.12
CA GLN A 115 19.14 -4.01 -11.07
C GLN A 115 19.78 -3.90 -9.68
N LEU A 116 21.04 -3.46 -9.58
CA LEU A 116 21.70 -3.21 -8.31
C LEU A 116 21.32 -1.86 -7.67
N GLY A 117 20.76 -0.92 -8.43
CA GLY A 117 20.31 0.38 -7.88
C GLY A 117 21.45 1.30 -7.40
N LEU A 118 22.69 1.06 -7.85
CA LEU A 118 23.90 1.74 -7.38
C LEU A 118 24.20 3.07 -8.12
N THR A 119 23.28 3.53 -8.98
CA THR A 119 23.41 4.73 -9.82
C THR A 119 24.37 4.59 -11.02
N THR A 120 25.32 3.67 -10.95
CA THR A 120 26.22 3.28 -12.05
C THR A 120 25.84 1.90 -12.56
N ILE A 121 25.97 1.69 -13.86
CA ILE A 121 25.81 0.37 -14.47
C ILE A 121 27.18 -0.30 -14.46
N GLU A 122 27.27 -1.43 -13.77
CA GLU A 122 28.44 -2.29 -13.71
C GLU A 122 28.01 -3.71 -14.09
N ASP A 123 28.80 -4.43 -14.87
CA ASP A 123 28.42 -5.79 -15.30
C ASP A 123 28.26 -6.76 -14.12
N ALA A 124 29.10 -6.60 -13.11
CA ALA A 124 29.07 -7.42 -11.91
C ALA A 124 29.65 -6.69 -10.71
N VAL A 125 29.05 -6.90 -9.54
CA VAL A 125 29.54 -6.41 -8.24
C VAL A 125 29.67 -7.60 -7.31
N THR A 126 30.89 -7.97 -6.94
CA THR A 126 31.20 -9.19 -6.19
C THR A 126 31.07 -9.06 -4.68
N VAL A 127 30.91 -7.82 -4.16
CA VAL A 127 30.80 -7.53 -2.74
C VAL A 127 29.57 -6.68 -2.47
N PRO A 128 28.76 -6.97 -1.44
CA PRO A 128 27.58 -6.16 -1.09
C PRO A 128 27.90 -4.67 -0.99
N ARG A 129 27.13 -3.85 -1.71
CA ARG A 129 27.22 -2.38 -1.66
C ARG A 129 25.91 -1.75 -1.24
N LEU A 130 26.01 -0.71 -0.42
CA LEU A 130 24.87 0.07 0.06
C LEU A 130 24.21 0.87 -1.06
N ILE A 131 22.88 0.79 -1.20
CA ILE A 131 22.08 1.59 -2.13
C ILE A 131 21.87 2.98 -1.51
N LYS A 132 22.82 3.89 -1.74
CA LYS A 132 22.89 5.21 -1.10
C LYS A 132 21.66 6.09 -1.31
N LYS A 133 20.98 5.96 -2.47
CA LYS A 133 19.79 6.77 -2.81
C LYS A 133 18.61 6.51 -1.86
N LEU A 134 18.57 5.35 -1.20
CA LEU A 134 17.53 4.99 -0.24
C LEU A 134 17.93 5.19 1.22
N ASN A 135 19.11 5.75 1.51
CA ASN A 135 19.61 5.91 2.88
C ASN A 135 18.74 6.77 3.81
N GLN A 136 17.89 7.64 3.24
CA GLN A 136 16.97 8.47 4.02
C GLN A 136 15.59 7.82 4.18
N GLN A 137 15.40 6.61 3.62
CA GLN A 137 14.17 5.84 3.69
C GLN A 137 14.36 4.65 4.61
N THR A 138 13.38 4.36 5.44
CA THR A 138 13.34 3.10 6.20
C THR A 138 12.63 2.05 5.37
N ILE A 139 13.38 1.22 4.66
CA ILE A 139 12.80 0.16 3.85
C ILE A 139 12.30 -0.98 4.74
N LEU A 140 11.15 -1.54 4.43
CA LEU A 140 10.50 -2.64 5.14
C LEU A 140 10.48 -3.94 4.35
N GLN A 141 10.34 -3.85 3.02
CA GLN A 141 10.29 -5.00 2.11
C GLN A 141 11.14 -4.72 0.88
N VAL A 142 11.74 -5.77 0.35
CA VAL A 142 12.35 -5.81 -0.98
C VAL A 142 11.94 -7.09 -1.68
N SER A 143 11.70 -7.04 -2.98
CA SER A 143 11.42 -8.19 -3.84
C SER A 143 12.16 -8.02 -5.15
N CYS A 144 12.76 -9.09 -5.65
CA CYS A 144 13.53 -9.08 -6.89
C CYS A 144 12.86 -9.94 -7.96
N GLY A 145 12.71 -9.38 -9.16
CA GLY A 145 12.43 -10.14 -10.36
C GLY A 145 13.74 -10.58 -11.02
N ASN A 146 13.70 -11.11 -12.26
CA ASN A 146 14.92 -11.57 -12.92
C ASN A 146 15.97 -10.45 -13.03
N TRP A 147 15.54 -9.23 -13.42
CA TRP A 147 16.42 -8.09 -13.71
C TRP A 147 15.91 -6.75 -13.14
N HIS A 148 14.98 -6.79 -12.18
CA HIS A 148 14.46 -5.59 -11.54
C HIS A 148 14.19 -5.82 -10.06
N CYS A 149 14.07 -4.75 -9.33
CA CYS A 149 13.81 -4.77 -7.89
C CYS A 149 12.68 -3.81 -7.50
N LEU A 150 11.97 -4.18 -6.45
CA LEU A 150 10.89 -3.45 -5.83
C LEU A 150 11.22 -3.24 -4.35
N ALA A 151 10.95 -2.06 -3.81
CA ALA A 151 11.12 -1.81 -2.38
C ALA A 151 9.98 -0.97 -1.82
N LEU A 152 9.48 -1.35 -0.64
CA LEU A 152 8.45 -0.63 0.12
C LEU A 152 9.07 -0.01 1.36
N ALA A 153 8.89 1.30 1.52
CA ALA A 153 9.33 2.05 2.68
C ALA A 153 8.24 2.11 3.78
N ALA A 154 8.66 2.42 5.00
CA ALA A 154 7.79 2.52 6.18
C ALA A 154 6.71 3.58 6.04
N ASP A 155 6.98 4.65 5.32
CA ASP A 155 6.03 5.72 4.99
C ASP A 155 5.07 5.39 3.84
N GLY A 156 5.14 4.15 3.32
CA GLY A 156 4.30 3.69 2.20
C GLY A 156 4.79 4.13 0.83
N GLN A 157 5.93 4.81 0.73
CA GLN A 157 6.55 5.08 -0.56
C GLN A 157 7.05 3.77 -1.19
N PHE A 158 6.85 3.66 -2.48
CA PHE A 158 7.21 2.48 -3.25
C PHE A 158 8.25 2.85 -4.32
N PHE A 159 9.33 2.06 -4.38
CA PHE A 159 10.47 2.29 -5.27
C PHE A 159 10.73 1.09 -6.17
N THR A 160 11.17 1.38 -7.40
CA THR A 160 11.53 0.37 -8.40
C THR A 160 12.81 0.77 -9.13
N TRP A 161 13.58 -0.23 -9.57
CA TRP A 161 14.79 -0.02 -10.40
C TRP A 161 15.18 -1.30 -11.14
N GLY A 162 16.08 -1.19 -12.11
CA GLY A 162 16.51 -2.26 -12.98
C GLY A 162 15.91 -2.17 -14.38
N GLN A 163 15.76 -3.32 -15.02
CA GLN A 163 15.23 -3.45 -16.38
C GLN A 163 13.77 -3.01 -16.49
N ASN A 164 13.41 -2.38 -17.62
CA ASN A 164 12.04 -1.91 -17.88
C ASN A 164 11.51 -2.22 -19.30
N SER A 165 11.98 -3.28 -19.92
CA SER A 165 11.61 -3.64 -21.31
C SER A 165 10.12 -3.89 -21.51
N TYR A 166 9.40 -4.27 -20.46
CA TYR A 166 7.96 -4.60 -20.47
C TYR A 166 7.14 -3.68 -19.56
N GLY A 167 7.75 -2.60 -19.05
CA GLY A 167 7.09 -1.73 -18.08
C GLY A 167 7.08 -2.26 -16.64
N GLN A 168 7.92 -3.26 -16.31
CA GLN A 168 7.97 -3.90 -14.99
C GLN A 168 8.33 -2.97 -13.84
N LEU A 169 8.82 -1.76 -14.11
CA LEU A 169 9.06 -0.72 -13.10
C LEU A 169 7.80 0.08 -12.75
N GLY A 170 6.76 0.06 -13.58
CA GLY A 170 5.52 0.77 -13.32
C GLY A 170 5.61 2.30 -13.35
N LEU A 171 6.62 2.85 -14.03
CA LEU A 171 6.93 4.28 -14.06
C LEU A 171 6.19 5.05 -15.18
N GLY A 172 5.37 4.35 -15.97
CA GLY A 172 4.65 4.92 -17.13
C GLY A 172 5.37 4.75 -18.44
N LYS A 173 4.77 5.32 -19.50
CA LYS A 173 5.23 5.18 -20.88
C LYS A 173 6.64 5.72 -21.07
N GLU A 174 7.38 5.06 -21.96
CA GLU A 174 8.69 5.50 -22.45
C GLU A 174 9.76 5.67 -21.35
N CYS A 175 9.57 5.01 -20.20
CA CYS A 175 10.60 5.03 -19.17
C CYS A 175 11.64 3.94 -19.45
N PRO A 176 12.92 4.28 -19.66
CA PRO A 176 13.97 3.29 -19.85
C PRO A 176 14.27 2.53 -18.56
N SER A 177 15.14 1.50 -18.65
CA SER A 177 15.72 0.85 -17.47
C SER A 177 16.39 1.86 -16.54
N GLN A 178 16.32 1.63 -15.25
CA GLN A 178 16.76 2.57 -14.20
C GLN A 178 17.90 1.98 -13.38
N ALA A 179 19.06 2.60 -13.42
CA ALA A 179 20.20 2.22 -12.60
C ALA A 179 20.11 2.70 -11.14
N SER A 180 19.09 3.43 -10.80
CA SER A 180 18.86 3.92 -9.44
C SER A 180 17.38 3.83 -9.05
N PRO A 181 17.06 3.61 -7.75
CA PRO A 181 15.69 3.57 -7.29
C PRO A 181 14.87 4.78 -7.71
N GLN A 182 13.68 4.54 -8.29
CA GLN A 182 12.71 5.54 -8.69
C GLN A 182 11.41 5.34 -7.93
N ARG A 183 10.78 6.42 -7.48
CA ARG A 183 9.49 6.37 -6.78
C ARG A 183 8.34 6.16 -7.77
N VAL A 184 7.47 5.20 -7.49
CA VAL A 184 6.25 4.95 -8.25
C VAL A 184 5.10 5.73 -7.63
N LYS A 185 4.75 6.87 -8.22
CA LYS A 185 3.71 7.77 -7.69
C LYS A 185 2.28 7.26 -7.92
N SER A 186 2.08 6.36 -8.89
CA SER A 186 0.77 5.80 -9.22
C SER A 186 0.17 4.88 -8.14
N LEU A 187 0.87 4.65 -7.03
CA LEU A 187 0.36 3.95 -5.85
C LEU A 187 0.33 4.83 -4.60
N ASP A 188 0.56 6.14 -4.74
CA ASP A 188 0.59 7.07 -3.60
C ASP A 188 -0.75 7.07 -2.85
N GLY A 189 -0.68 7.02 -1.53
CA GLY A 189 -1.83 7.03 -0.63
C GLY A 189 -2.50 5.67 -0.41
N ILE A 190 -2.10 4.61 -1.14
CA ILE A 190 -2.58 3.25 -0.90
C ILE A 190 -1.74 2.61 0.22
N PRO A 191 -2.36 2.08 1.29
CA PRO A 191 -1.64 1.37 2.34
C PRO A 191 -1.23 -0.02 1.84
N LEU A 192 0.03 -0.19 1.46
CA LEU A 192 0.55 -1.44 0.92
C LEU A 192 0.91 -2.44 2.02
N ALA A 193 0.50 -3.70 1.80
CA ALA A 193 0.81 -4.85 2.64
C ALA A 193 2.01 -5.63 2.10
N GLN A 194 2.13 -5.77 0.77
CA GLN A 194 3.17 -6.57 0.15
C GLN A 194 3.55 -6.03 -1.22
N VAL A 195 4.82 -6.22 -1.59
CA VAL A 195 5.33 -6.08 -2.96
C VAL A 195 5.90 -7.43 -3.41
N ALA A 196 5.63 -7.82 -4.65
CA ALA A 196 6.09 -9.10 -5.21
C ALA A 196 6.55 -8.91 -6.64
N ALA A 197 7.70 -9.47 -6.99
CA ALA A 197 8.27 -9.45 -8.33
C ALA A 197 8.37 -10.88 -8.88
N GLY A 198 7.95 -11.05 -10.13
CA GLY A 198 8.19 -12.24 -10.92
C GLY A 198 9.29 -12.02 -11.96
N GLY A 199 9.41 -12.85 -12.99
CA GLY A 199 10.47 -12.73 -13.99
C GLY A 199 10.58 -11.30 -14.55
N ALA A 200 9.53 -10.81 -15.19
CA ALA A 200 9.45 -9.45 -15.74
C ALA A 200 8.10 -8.77 -15.45
N HIS A 201 7.43 -9.17 -14.39
CA HIS A 201 6.17 -8.57 -13.93
C HIS A 201 6.23 -8.29 -12.44
N SER A 202 5.36 -7.41 -11.98
CA SER A 202 5.39 -6.87 -10.62
C SER A 202 3.99 -6.73 -10.04
N PHE A 203 3.87 -6.89 -8.73
CA PHE A 203 2.62 -6.72 -7.99
C PHE A 203 2.79 -5.90 -6.72
N ALA A 204 1.72 -5.21 -6.37
CA ALA A 204 1.51 -4.62 -5.05
C ALA A 204 0.16 -5.07 -4.50
N LEU A 205 0.14 -5.42 -3.22
CA LEU A 205 -1.05 -5.80 -2.47
C LEU A 205 -1.33 -4.75 -1.40
N SER A 206 -2.57 -4.26 -1.32
CA SER A 206 -2.98 -3.37 -0.26
C SER A 206 -3.40 -4.12 1.02
N LEU A 207 -3.44 -3.40 2.15
CA LEU A 207 -3.97 -3.92 3.41
C LEU A 207 -5.47 -4.32 3.35
N SER A 208 -6.20 -3.82 2.35
CA SER A 208 -7.60 -4.20 2.10
C SER A 208 -7.75 -5.26 1.01
N GLY A 209 -6.67 -5.90 0.60
CA GLY A 209 -6.69 -7.01 -0.35
C GLY A 209 -6.84 -6.59 -1.82
N ALA A 210 -6.67 -5.31 -2.16
CA ALA A 210 -6.62 -4.89 -3.55
C ALA A 210 -5.26 -5.25 -4.16
N VAL A 211 -5.29 -5.88 -5.34
CA VAL A 211 -4.11 -6.36 -6.07
C VAL A 211 -3.87 -5.46 -7.28
N PHE A 212 -2.66 -4.97 -7.42
CA PHE A 212 -2.22 -4.17 -8.57
C PHE A 212 -1.07 -4.89 -9.26
N GLY A 213 -1.18 -5.10 -10.59
CA GLY A 213 -0.18 -5.77 -11.40
C GLY A 213 0.28 -4.92 -12.57
N TRP A 214 1.57 -5.06 -12.95
CA TRP A 214 2.17 -4.38 -14.10
C TRP A 214 3.40 -5.12 -14.61
N GLY A 215 3.91 -4.73 -15.77
CA GLY A 215 5.00 -5.37 -16.48
C GLY A 215 4.51 -6.30 -17.57
N LYS A 216 5.28 -7.36 -17.84
CA LYS A 216 5.00 -8.37 -18.87
C LYS A 216 3.68 -9.11 -18.62
N ASN A 217 2.91 -9.30 -19.70
CA ASN A 217 1.62 -9.97 -19.64
C ASN A 217 1.35 -10.92 -20.81
N SER A 218 2.37 -11.31 -21.56
CA SER A 218 2.22 -12.14 -22.75
C SER A 218 1.58 -13.52 -22.53
N SER A 219 1.58 -14.02 -21.30
CA SER A 219 0.90 -15.27 -20.90
C SER A 219 -0.29 -15.02 -19.96
N GLY A 220 -0.70 -13.76 -19.78
CA GLY A 220 -1.78 -13.42 -18.85
C GLY A 220 -1.34 -13.37 -17.36
N GLN A 221 -0.03 -13.30 -17.07
CA GLN A 221 0.52 -13.33 -15.71
C GLN A 221 0.11 -12.17 -14.83
N LEU A 222 -0.53 -11.13 -15.36
CA LEU A 222 -1.12 -10.02 -14.60
C LEU A 222 -2.58 -10.28 -14.17
N GLY A 223 -3.27 -11.26 -14.76
CA GLY A 223 -4.66 -11.58 -14.43
C GLY A 223 -5.68 -10.50 -14.84
N LEU A 224 -5.38 -9.73 -15.89
CA LEU A 224 -6.15 -8.56 -16.32
C LEU A 224 -7.16 -8.86 -17.44
N SER A 225 -7.44 -10.13 -17.74
CA SER A 225 -8.34 -10.60 -18.80
C SER A 225 -7.83 -10.33 -20.23
N ASP A 226 -6.55 -10.06 -20.36
CA ASP A 226 -5.87 -9.89 -21.66
C ASP A 226 -4.36 -10.26 -21.52
N GLU A 227 -3.63 -10.16 -22.63
CA GLU A 227 -2.20 -10.48 -22.72
C GLU A 227 -1.33 -9.23 -23.02
N ARG A 228 -1.83 -8.02 -22.71
CA ARG A 228 -1.11 -6.78 -22.98
C ARG A 228 -0.23 -6.41 -21.79
N ASP A 229 1.00 -6.03 -22.05
CA ASP A 229 1.90 -5.48 -21.06
C ASP A 229 1.34 -4.19 -20.44
N ARG A 230 1.74 -3.90 -19.24
CA ARG A 230 1.32 -2.70 -18.49
C ARG A 230 2.52 -1.92 -18.00
N GLU A 231 2.63 -0.67 -18.42
CA GLU A 231 3.69 0.25 -18.01
C GLU A 231 3.43 0.96 -16.67
N SER A 232 2.24 0.75 -16.12
CA SER A 232 1.80 1.33 -14.84
C SER A 232 0.95 0.33 -14.06
N PRO A 233 0.92 0.40 -12.72
CA PRO A 233 0.10 -0.44 -11.89
C PRO A 233 -1.37 -0.42 -12.29
N CYS A 234 -1.93 -1.61 -12.56
CA CYS A 234 -3.33 -1.82 -12.94
C CYS A 234 -4.03 -2.71 -11.90
N HIS A 235 -5.22 -2.30 -11.47
CA HIS A 235 -6.00 -3.05 -10.49
C HIS A 235 -6.58 -4.35 -11.08
N VAL A 236 -6.29 -5.49 -10.46
CA VAL A 236 -6.83 -6.81 -10.82
C VAL A 236 -8.23 -6.95 -10.22
N LYS A 237 -9.23 -6.46 -10.95
CA LYS A 237 -10.61 -6.29 -10.46
C LYS A 237 -11.27 -7.61 -10.01
N LEU A 238 -10.95 -8.73 -10.66
CA LEU A 238 -11.49 -10.05 -10.34
C LEU A 238 -11.09 -10.56 -8.94
N LEU A 239 -9.98 -10.06 -8.39
CA LEU A 239 -9.50 -10.43 -7.07
C LEU A 239 -10.06 -9.54 -5.94
N ARG A 240 -10.71 -8.42 -6.23
CA ARG A 240 -11.14 -7.46 -5.19
C ARG A 240 -12.06 -8.07 -4.13
N SER A 241 -12.91 -9.02 -4.50
CA SER A 241 -13.83 -9.69 -3.57
C SER A 241 -13.23 -10.90 -2.85
N GLN A 242 -11.99 -11.29 -3.17
CA GLN A 242 -11.40 -12.56 -2.74
C GLN A 242 -10.63 -12.47 -1.42
N LYS A 243 -10.53 -11.29 -0.80
CA LYS A 243 -9.76 -11.08 0.44
C LYS A 243 -8.33 -11.60 0.33
N VAL A 244 -7.59 -11.16 -0.68
CA VAL A 244 -6.21 -11.57 -0.91
C VAL A 244 -5.32 -11.10 0.23
N VAL A 245 -4.45 -11.98 0.73
CA VAL A 245 -3.53 -11.71 1.85
C VAL A 245 -2.06 -11.95 1.49
N TYR A 246 -1.78 -12.67 0.40
CA TYR A 246 -0.41 -12.94 -0.04
C TYR A 246 -0.33 -13.18 -1.55
N ILE A 247 0.79 -12.77 -2.16
CA ILE A 247 1.10 -12.96 -3.59
C ILE A 247 2.47 -13.59 -3.71
N SER A 248 2.60 -14.60 -4.57
CA SER A 248 3.88 -15.19 -4.98
C SER A 248 3.96 -15.23 -6.50
N CYS A 249 5.07 -14.79 -7.06
CA CYS A 249 5.29 -14.71 -8.48
C CYS A 249 6.37 -15.71 -8.93
N GLY A 250 6.10 -16.45 -10.00
CA GLY A 250 7.09 -17.19 -10.72
C GLY A 250 7.68 -16.39 -11.90
N GLU A 251 8.29 -17.05 -12.89
CA GLU A 251 8.84 -16.34 -14.03
C GLU A 251 7.75 -15.73 -14.92
N GLU A 252 6.72 -16.49 -15.26
CA GLU A 252 5.61 -16.06 -16.11
C GLU A 252 4.23 -16.49 -15.56
N HIS A 253 4.14 -16.83 -14.25
CA HIS A 253 2.89 -17.12 -13.59
C HIS A 253 2.83 -16.45 -12.23
N THR A 254 1.63 -16.36 -11.69
CA THR A 254 1.35 -15.72 -10.41
C THR A 254 0.36 -16.56 -9.61
N ALA A 255 0.62 -16.71 -8.32
CA ALA A 255 -0.28 -17.33 -7.36
C ALA A 255 -0.66 -16.33 -6.27
N VAL A 256 -1.92 -16.32 -5.88
CA VAL A 256 -2.43 -15.49 -4.78
C VAL A 256 -3.15 -16.34 -3.76
N LEU A 257 -2.94 -16.02 -2.48
CA LEU A 257 -3.57 -16.66 -1.34
C LEU A 257 -4.63 -15.75 -0.75
N THR A 258 -5.79 -16.30 -0.46
CA THR A 258 -6.88 -15.58 0.21
C THR A 258 -6.87 -15.84 1.72
N LYS A 259 -7.50 -14.98 2.51
CA LYS A 259 -7.64 -15.12 3.96
C LYS A 259 -8.31 -16.44 4.38
N SER A 260 -9.16 -17.00 3.53
CA SER A 260 -9.83 -18.29 3.77
C SER A 260 -9.03 -19.51 3.31
N GLY A 261 -7.75 -19.35 2.92
CA GLY A 261 -6.91 -20.41 2.44
C GLY A 261 -7.16 -20.85 0.99
N GLY A 262 -7.95 -20.08 0.21
CA GLY A 262 -8.13 -20.34 -1.21
C GLY A 262 -6.92 -19.87 -2.03
N VAL A 263 -6.50 -20.67 -2.99
CA VAL A 263 -5.39 -20.36 -3.90
C VAL A 263 -5.95 -20.08 -5.30
N PHE A 264 -5.52 -18.95 -5.90
CA PHE A 264 -5.79 -18.62 -7.30
C PHE A 264 -4.48 -18.52 -8.06
N THR A 265 -4.46 -19.03 -9.29
CA THR A 265 -3.28 -18.98 -10.17
C THR A 265 -3.67 -18.45 -11.55
N PHE A 266 -2.73 -17.80 -12.21
CA PHE A 266 -2.89 -17.24 -13.55
C PHE A 266 -1.52 -16.99 -14.20
N GLY A 267 -1.50 -16.82 -15.52
CA GLY A 267 -0.30 -16.70 -16.30
C GLY A 267 0.00 -17.97 -17.10
N ALA A 268 1.29 -18.24 -17.33
CA ALA A 268 1.75 -19.39 -18.12
C ALA A 268 1.40 -20.73 -17.45
N GLY A 269 0.85 -21.65 -18.25
CA GLY A 269 0.44 -22.99 -17.82
C GLY A 269 1.22 -24.13 -18.46
N SER A 270 2.16 -23.86 -19.36
CA SER A 270 2.84 -24.84 -20.22
C SER A 270 3.50 -26.01 -19.51
N CYS A 271 3.86 -25.88 -18.23
CA CYS A 271 4.39 -26.95 -17.39
C CYS A 271 3.37 -27.52 -16.40
N GLY A 272 2.13 -27.01 -16.35
CA GLY A 272 1.13 -27.35 -15.36
C GLY A 272 1.25 -26.54 -14.05
N GLN A 273 2.06 -25.48 -14.01
CA GLN A 273 2.34 -24.66 -12.82
C GLN A 273 1.14 -23.89 -12.26
N LEU A 274 0.01 -23.90 -12.97
CA LEU A 274 -1.25 -23.32 -12.51
C LEU A 274 -2.11 -24.29 -11.69
N GLY A 275 -1.87 -25.62 -11.80
CA GLY A 275 -2.57 -26.63 -11.00
C GLY A 275 -4.03 -26.88 -11.41
N HIS A 276 -4.40 -26.67 -12.68
CA HIS A 276 -5.80 -26.77 -13.20
C HIS A 276 -6.06 -28.01 -14.03
N ASP A 277 -5.25 -29.07 -13.91
CA ASP A 277 -5.23 -30.25 -14.80
C ASP A 277 -5.12 -29.88 -16.28
N SER A 278 -4.45 -28.79 -16.57
CA SER A 278 -4.26 -28.21 -17.90
C SER A 278 -2.85 -27.70 -18.05
N MET A 279 -2.39 -27.58 -19.30
CA MET A 279 -1.16 -26.89 -19.68
C MET A 279 -1.45 -25.55 -20.41
N ASN A 280 -2.68 -25.09 -20.38
CA ASN A 280 -3.07 -23.82 -21.00
C ASN A 280 -2.74 -22.65 -20.08
N ASP A 281 -2.45 -21.52 -20.69
CA ASP A 281 -2.30 -20.24 -20.01
C ASP A 281 -3.65 -19.74 -19.51
N GLU A 282 -3.66 -18.99 -18.42
CA GLU A 282 -4.87 -18.42 -17.83
C GLU A 282 -4.70 -16.90 -17.68
N VAL A 283 -5.46 -16.15 -18.48
CA VAL A 283 -5.45 -14.67 -18.45
C VAL A 283 -6.26 -14.08 -17.30
N ASN A 284 -7.03 -14.92 -16.60
CA ASN A 284 -7.84 -14.54 -15.45
C ASN A 284 -7.42 -15.32 -14.20
N PRO A 285 -7.47 -14.71 -13.02
CA PRO A 285 -7.30 -15.46 -11.77
C PRO A 285 -8.30 -16.60 -11.67
N ARG A 286 -7.81 -17.85 -11.66
CA ARG A 286 -8.60 -19.07 -11.56
C ARG A 286 -8.29 -19.80 -10.27
N ARG A 287 -9.31 -20.24 -9.53
CA ARG A 287 -9.14 -20.96 -8.28
C ARG A 287 -8.64 -22.38 -8.56
N VAL A 288 -7.64 -22.82 -7.78
CA VAL A 288 -7.14 -24.21 -7.80
C VAL A 288 -8.15 -25.09 -7.06
N LEU A 289 -8.93 -25.87 -7.84
CA LEU A 289 -10.08 -26.61 -7.30
C LEU A 289 -9.65 -27.80 -6.44
N GLU A 290 -8.53 -28.45 -6.75
CA GLU A 290 -7.98 -29.60 -6.00
C GLU A 290 -7.56 -29.24 -4.58
N LEU A 291 -7.31 -27.95 -4.32
CA LEU A 291 -7.06 -27.41 -2.97
C LEU A 291 -8.33 -26.88 -2.29
N MET A 292 -9.49 -27.02 -2.93
CA MET A 292 -10.76 -26.54 -2.36
C MET A 292 -11.14 -27.41 -1.13
N GLY A 293 -11.47 -26.74 -0.02
CA GLY A 293 -11.73 -27.40 1.25
C GLY A 293 -10.49 -27.58 2.12
N SER A 294 -9.28 -27.32 1.58
CA SER A 294 -8.05 -27.22 2.35
C SER A 294 -7.76 -25.76 2.70
N GLU A 295 -7.42 -25.49 3.95
CA GLU A 295 -6.98 -24.15 4.35
C GLU A 295 -5.47 -24.04 4.09
N VAL A 296 -5.12 -23.57 2.88
CA VAL A 296 -3.73 -23.28 2.55
C VAL A 296 -3.26 -22.09 3.37
N SER A 297 -2.10 -22.19 4.02
CA SER A 297 -1.51 -21.08 4.80
C SER A 297 -0.30 -20.44 4.15
N GLN A 298 0.40 -21.15 3.26
CA GLN A 298 1.58 -20.62 2.55
C GLN A 298 1.57 -21.07 1.10
N ILE A 299 2.02 -20.19 0.22
CA ILE A 299 2.30 -20.49 -1.20
C ILE A 299 3.69 -19.98 -1.55
N ALA A 300 4.38 -20.68 -2.46
CA ALA A 300 5.66 -20.23 -3.02
C ALA A 300 5.75 -20.63 -4.50
N CYS A 301 6.08 -19.68 -5.36
CA CYS A 301 6.32 -19.91 -6.79
C CYS A 301 7.81 -19.96 -7.05
N GLY A 302 8.26 -21.00 -7.71
CA GLY A 302 9.56 -21.02 -8.37
C GLY A 302 9.46 -20.59 -9.83
N ARG A 303 10.51 -20.81 -10.63
CA ARG A 303 10.52 -20.40 -12.05
C ARG A 303 9.28 -20.89 -12.80
N HIS A 304 9.03 -22.21 -12.77
CA HIS A 304 7.92 -22.87 -13.46
C HIS A 304 7.20 -23.90 -12.58
N HIS A 305 7.17 -23.73 -11.26
CA HIS A 305 6.46 -24.59 -10.34
C HIS A 305 5.87 -23.81 -9.18
N THR A 306 4.90 -24.40 -8.52
CA THR A 306 4.16 -23.80 -7.42
C THR A 306 4.06 -24.76 -6.26
N LEU A 307 4.23 -24.27 -5.05
CA LEU A 307 4.08 -25.00 -3.78
C LEU A 307 2.91 -24.40 -3.01
N ALA A 308 2.18 -25.27 -2.29
CA ALA A 308 1.14 -24.90 -1.35
C ALA A 308 1.24 -25.75 -0.09
N PHE A 309 1.17 -25.11 1.09
CA PHE A 309 1.23 -25.79 2.38
C PHE A 309 -0.12 -25.75 3.08
N VAL A 310 -0.58 -26.91 3.56
CA VAL A 310 -1.83 -27.10 4.30
C VAL A 310 -1.53 -27.56 5.73
N PRO A 311 -1.60 -26.67 6.74
CA PRO A 311 -1.23 -26.98 8.13
C PRO A 311 -2.09 -28.09 8.77
N SER A 312 -3.38 -28.14 8.44
CA SER A 312 -4.32 -29.11 9.02
C SER A 312 -3.94 -30.60 8.73
N SER A 313 -3.35 -30.83 7.55
CA SER A 313 -2.81 -32.12 7.16
C SER A 313 -1.29 -32.25 7.34
N GLY A 314 -0.59 -31.12 7.53
CA GLY A 314 0.86 -31.02 7.49
C GLY A 314 1.46 -31.15 6.09
N MET A 315 0.63 -31.33 5.06
CA MET A 315 1.07 -31.67 3.70
C MET A 315 1.52 -30.45 2.90
N ILE A 316 2.60 -30.65 2.17
CA ILE A 316 3.04 -29.74 1.11
C ILE A 316 2.59 -30.33 -0.23
N TYR A 317 1.94 -29.53 -1.04
CA TYR A 317 1.57 -29.86 -2.42
C TYR A 317 2.45 -29.10 -3.39
N ALA A 318 2.86 -29.79 -4.49
CA ALA A 318 3.66 -29.21 -5.55
C ALA A 318 3.04 -29.52 -6.91
N PHE A 319 3.15 -28.57 -7.85
CA PHE A 319 2.69 -28.73 -9.23
C PHE A 319 3.49 -27.82 -10.18
N GLY A 320 3.52 -28.17 -11.45
CA GLY A 320 4.30 -27.49 -12.48
C GLY A 320 5.44 -28.34 -13.04
N CYS A 321 6.54 -27.68 -13.38
CA CYS A 321 7.73 -28.33 -13.91
C CYS A 321 8.39 -29.22 -12.85
N GLY A 322 8.61 -30.52 -13.21
CA GLY A 322 9.28 -31.48 -12.35
C GLY A 322 10.58 -32.05 -12.95
N THR A 323 10.96 -31.61 -14.16
CA THR A 323 12.07 -32.20 -14.93
C THR A 323 13.42 -32.15 -14.24
N ARG A 324 13.59 -31.29 -13.23
CA ARG A 324 14.79 -31.14 -12.41
C ARG A 324 14.59 -31.57 -10.96
N GLY A 325 13.50 -32.31 -10.68
CA GLY A 325 13.18 -32.80 -9.34
C GLY A 325 12.63 -31.74 -8.40
N GLN A 326 12.37 -30.51 -8.84
CA GLN A 326 11.95 -29.37 -8.01
C GLN A 326 10.59 -29.54 -7.33
N LEU A 327 9.77 -30.49 -7.75
CA LEU A 327 8.49 -30.81 -7.11
C LEU A 327 8.64 -31.71 -5.86
N GLY A 328 9.74 -32.42 -5.67
CA GLY A 328 9.94 -33.29 -4.52
C GLY A 328 9.00 -34.50 -4.45
N THR A 329 8.36 -34.89 -5.54
CA THR A 329 7.39 -35.99 -5.64
C THR A 329 8.03 -37.34 -5.82
N GLY A 330 9.36 -37.41 -5.94
CA GLY A 330 10.13 -38.64 -6.21
C GLY A 330 10.26 -38.95 -7.70
N HIS A 331 9.75 -38.09 -8.56
CA HIS A 331 9.78 -38.22 -10.03
C HIS A 331 10.28 -36.92 -10.67
N THR A 332 10.73 -37.03 -11.93
CA THR A 332 11.19 -35.90 -12.73
C THR A 332 10.22 -35.56 -13.86
N CYS A 333 8.90 -35.68 -13.57
CA CYS A 333 7.83 -35.39 -14.52
C CYS A 333 7.12 -34.09 -14.14
N ASN A 334 6.60 -33.37 -15.13
CA ASN A 334 5.70 -32.26 -14.90
C ASN A 334 4.36 -32.74 -14.32
N VAL A 335 3.78 -31.96 -13.41
CA VAL A 335 2.54 -32.31 -12.71
C VAL A 335 1.53 -31.14 -12.87
N LYS A 336 0.36 -31.45 -13.44
CA LYS A 336 -0.69 -30.48 -13.76
C LYS A 336 -1.66 -30.18 -12.60
N CYS A 337 -1.68 -31.05 -11.59
CA CYS A 337 -2.54 -30.93 -10.42
C CYS A 337 -1.70 -30.92 -9.14
N PRO A 338 -2.15 -30.26 -8.06
CA PRO A 338 -1.51 -30.34 -6.77
C PRO A 338 -1.24 -31.77 -6.32
N SER A 339 0.03 -32.16 -6.23
CA SER A 339 0.49 -33.48 -5.83
C SER A 339 1.31 -33.40 -4.54
N PRO A 340 1.15 -34.37 -3.62
CA PRO A 340 1.85 -34.34 -2.35
C PRO A 340 3.35 -34.51 -2.53
N VAL A 341 4.14 -33.65 -1.88
CA VAL A 341 5.60 -33.81 -1.75
C VAL A 341 5.91 -35.02 -0.88
N LYS A 342 6.86 -35.85 -1.31
CA LYS A 342 7.30 -37.00 -0.49
C LYS A 342 7.92 -36.54 0.82
N GLY A 343 7.66 -37.25 1.91
CA GLY A 343 8.22 -36.92 3.21
C GLY A 343 7.33 -37.39 4.36
N HIS A 344 7.85 -37.30 5.57
CA HIS A 344 7.12 -37.64 6.80
C HIS A 344 6.70 -36.29 7.44
N TRP A 345 5.52 -35.79 7.04
CA TRP A 345 4.97 -34.51 7.48
C TRP A 345 4.00 -34.72 8.65
N ALA A 346 4.10 -33.89 9.68
CA ALA A 346 3.22 -33.93 10.84
C ALA A 346 2.11 -32.86 10.67
N ALA A 347 0.87 -33.27 10.93
CA ALA A 347 -0.24 -32.33 11.03
C ALA A 347 -0.14 -31.49 12.30
N HIS A 348 -0.60 -30.22 12.24
CA HIS A 348 -0.51 -29.29 13.36
C HIS A 348 -1.35 -29.67 14.58
N ASN A 349 -2.40 -30.47 14.40
CA ASN A 349 -3.28 -30.92 15.49
C ASN A 349 -2.75 -32.09 16.29
N GLY A 350 -1.50 -32.49 16.08
CA GLY A 350 -0.82 -33.52 16.88
C GLY A 350 -1.39 -34.97 16.78
N GLN A 351 -2.34 -35.21 15.89
CA GLN A 351 -2.91 -36.52 15.67
C GLN A 351 -1.96 -37.39 14.83
N LEU A 352 -0.92 -37.91 15.48
CA LEU A 352 -0.20 -39.07 15.00
C LEU A 352 -0.94 -40.29 15.52
N SER A 353 -1.85 -40.82 14.71
CA SER A 353 -2.54 -42.06 15.05
C SER A 353 -1.53 -43.24 15.18
N GLY A 354 -1.11 -43.52 16.40
CA GLY A 354 -0.62 -44.85 16.84
C GLY A 354 0.65 -45.40 16.21
N LYS A 355 1.67 -44.60 15.81
CA LYS A 355 2.93 -45.13 15.26
C LYS A 355 4.14 -44.85 16.15
N PRO A 356 5.04 -45.86 16.38
CA PRO A 356 6.11 -45.77 17.36
C PRO A 356 7.31 -44.88 16.99
N ASP A 357 7.36 -44.27 15.80
CA ASP A 357 8.51 -43.49 15.29
C ASP A 357 8.21 -41.99 15.15
N ALA A 358 7.72 -41.36 16.20
CA ALA A 358 7.40 -39.90 16.19
C ALA A 358 8.61 -39.00 15.79
N CYS A 359 9.85 -39.46 16.07
CA CYS A 359 11.08 -38.75 15.76
C CYS A 359 11.37 -38.59 14.24
N LYS A 360 10.62 -39.24 13.35
CA LYS A 360 10.80 -39.15 11.90
C LYS A 360 9.95 -38.05 11.26
N TYR A 361 9.00 -37.50 12.01
CA TYR A 361 8.08 -36.50 11.44
C TYR A 361 8.62 -35.06 11.54
N HIS A 362 8.39 -34.32 10.49
CA HIS A 362 8.77 -32.89 10.37
C HIS A 362 7.55 -32.00 10.43
N ILE A 363 7.63 -30.95 11.23
CA ILE A 363 6.63 -29.88 11.28
C ILE A 363 7.13 -28.77 10.37
N VAL A 364 6.37 -28.44 9.32
CA VAL A 364 6.69 -27.39 8.37
C VAL A 364 6.47 -26.02 9.01
N LYS A 365 7.51 -25.17 8.98
CA LYS A 365 7.44 -23.76 9.39
C LYS A 365 7.30 -22.83 8.17
N HIS A 366 8.21 -22.94 7.22
CA HIS A 366 8.22 -22.12 6.01
C HIS A 366 8.59 -22.94 4.78
N ILE A 367 8.00 -22.57 3.64
CA ILE A 367 8.33 -23.09 2.32
C ILE A 367 8.95 -21.98 1.47
N PHE A 368 10.02 -22.30 0.74
CA PHE A 368 10.72 -21.37 -0.16
C PHE A 368 10.95 -22.04 -1.49
N SER A 369 10.88 -21.26 -2.56
CA SER A 369 11.04 -21.73 -3.92
C SER A 369 11.87 -20.74 -4.74
N GLY A 370 12.67 -21.23 -5.65
CA GLY A 370 13.51 -20.42 -6.53
C GLY A 370 13.48 -20.86 -7.99
N GLY A 371 14.60 -20.76 -8.67
CA GLY A 371 14.70 -21.19 -10.06
C GLY A 371 14.18 -22.61 -10.24
N ASP A 372 15.01 -23.61 -9.92
CA ASP A 372 14.66 -25.03 -9.99
C ASP A 372 14.98 -25.76 -8.66
N GLN A 373 15.00 -25.05 -7.55
CA GLN A 373 15.25 -25.58 -6.20
C GLN A 373 14.12 -25.19 -5.24
N THR A 374 13.95 -26.02 -4.23
CA THR A 374 12.95 -25.84 -3.18
C THR A 374 13.56 -26.09 -1.81
N PHE A 375 13.16 -25.28 -0.83
CA PHE A 375 13.57 -25.42 0.55
C PHE A 375 12.35 -25.44 1.47
N VAL A 376 12.46 -26.22 2.56
CA VAL A 376 11.47 -26.26 3.62
C VAL A 376 12.16 -26.11 4.97
N LEU A 377 11.83 -25.07 5.68
CA LEU A 377 12.20 -24.92 7.07
C LEU A 377 11.25 -25.75 7.92
N CYS A 378 11.77 -26.65 8.71
CA CYS A 378 10.99 -27.55 9.57
C CYS A 378 11.67 -27.74 10.92
N SER A 379 10.87 -27.98 11.97
CA SER A 379 11.32 -28.50 13.26
C SER A 379 11.03 -29.98 13.35
N LYS A 380 11.76 -30.69 14.22
CA LYS A 380 11.41 -32.07 14.59
C LYS A 380 10.16 -32.04 15.45
N TYR A 381 9.32 -33.07 15.30
CA TYR A 381 8.12 -33.20 16.12
C TYR A 381 8.53 -33.45 17.58
N GLU A 382 8.14 -32.56 18.48
CA GLU A 382 8.26 -32.71 19.93
C GLU A 382 6.86 -32.57 20.54
N ASN A 383 6.50 -33.46 21.49
CA ASN A 383 5.15 -33.56 22.05
C ASN A 383 4.65 -32.31 22.83
N SER A 384 5.38 -31.24 22.84
CA SER A 384 5.14 -30.07 23.71
C SER A 384 5.03 -28.71 23.02
N LEU A 385 4.86 -28.66 21.68
CA LEU A 385 4.77 -27.36 20.97
C LEU A 385 3.37 -26.76 21.04
N PRO A 386 3.21 -25.46 21.39
CA PRO A 386 1.90 -24.80 21.42
C PRO A 386 1.28 -24.71 20.02
N ALA A 387 -0.04 -24.90 19.94
CA ALA A 387 -0.78 -24.87 18.67
C ALA A 387 -0.75 -23.54 17.92
N ASP A 388 -0.38 -22.43 18.57
CA ASP A 388 -0.38 -21.09 18.00
C ASP A 388 0.85 -20.77 17.12
N ASP A 389 1.95 -21.51 17.25
CA ASP A 389 3.17 -21.34 16.44
C ASP A 389 3.03 -21.75 14.96
N PHE A 390 1.89 -22.29 14.56
CA PHE A 390 1.72 -23.02 13.31
C PHE A 390 0.90 -22.28 12.23
N ARG A 391 0.47 -21.04 12.47
CA ARG A 391 -0.37 -20.27 11.55
C ARG A 391 0.37 -19.20 10.77
N THR A 392 1.68 -19.22 10.68
CA THR A 392 2.43 -18.20 9.98
C THR A 392 2.17 -18.28 8.47
N ILE A 393 1.23 -17.46 8.02
CA ILE A 393 1.29 -16.82 6.69
C ILE A 393 2.64 -16.13 6.66
N ASN A 394 3.39 -16.21 5.56
CA ASN A 394 4.63 -15.46 5.41
C ASN A 394 4.41 -14.01 5.88
N GLU A 395 4.98 -13.67 7.04
CA GLU A 395 4.79 -12.34 7.63
C GLU A 395 5.48 -11.31 6.75
N THR A 396 4.70 -10.47 6.12
CA THR A 396 5.19 -9.30 5.41
C THR A 396 5.18 -8.10 6.35
N ARG A 397 6.30 -7.37 6.42
CA ARG A 397 6.34 -6.07 7.10
C ARG A 397 5.66 -5.04 6.20
N TYR A 398 4.51 -4.55 6.59
CA TYR A 398 3.70 -3.60 5.81
C TYR A 398 3.95 -2.15 6.23
N THR A 399 3.45 -1.22 5.42
CA THR A 399 3.44 0.24 5.68
C THR A 399 3.14 0.54 7.16
N CYS A 400 3.91 1.45 7.75
CA CYS A 400 3.78 1.78 9.18
C CYS A 400 2.37 2.31 9.48
N LEU A 401 1.74 1.75 10.51
CA LEU A 401 0.43 2.18 10.99
C LEU A 401 0.58 3.09 12.22
N ILE A 402 -0.29 4.09 12.28
CA ILE A 402 -0.33 5.05 13.39
C ILE A 402 -1.34 4.51 14.40
N ASN A 403 -0.87 4.10 15.55
CA ASN A 403 -1.66 3.55 16.66
C ASN A 403 -1.11 4.02 18.00
N ASP A 404 -1.71 3.58 19.09
CA ASP A 404 -1.31 3.97 20.45
C ASP A 404 0.15 3.66 20.76
N GLU A 405 0.65 2.49 20.34
CA GLU A 405 2.01 2.04 20.59
C GLU A 405 3.02 2.89 19.83
N THR A 406 2.76 3.15 18.53
CA THR A 406 3.66 3.97 17.70
C THR A 406 3.72 5.41 18.19
N ILE A 407 2.61 5.98 18.65
CA ILE A 407 2.55 7.33 19.24
C ILE A 407 3.43 7.43 20.48
N ASP A 408 3.35 6.47 21.39
CA ASP A 408 4.15 6.48 22.63
C ASP A 408 5.65 6.32 22.33
N VAL A 409 6.04 5.44 21.39
CA VAL A 409 7.42 5.27 20.92
C VAL A 409 7.94 6.56 20.27
N TRP A 410 7.16 7.19 19.39
CA TRP A 410 7.59 8.42 18.72
C TRP A 410 7.71 9.60 19.68
N ARG A 411 6.81 9.70 20.66
CA ARG A 411 6.94 10.70 21.74
C ARG A 411 8.29 10.59 22.45
N GLN A 412 8.71 9.37 22.83
CA GLN A 412 10.01 9.15 23.46
C GLN A 412 11.17 9.56 22.53
N LYS A 413 11.13 9.12 21.27
CA LYS A 413 12.15 9.46 20.26
C LYS A 413 12.30 10.96 20.03
N LEU A 414 11.20 11.70 20.02
CA LEU A 414 11.20 13.17 19.86
C LEU A 414 11.73 13.89 21.09
N LEU A 415 11.52 13.33 22.29
CA LEU A 415 12.06 13.89 23.54
C LEU A 415 13.57 13.67 23.68
N GLU A 416 14.07 12.52 23.28
CA GLU A 416 15.47 12.12 23.43
C GLU A 416 16.43 12.86 22.49
N LYS A 417 15.96 13.54 21.44
CA LYS A 417 16.74 14.27 20.41
C LYS A 417 17.92 13.49 19.80
N ASN A 418 17.95 12.17 19.95
CA ASN A 418 19.16 11.35 19.83
C ASN A 418 19.58 10.98 18.40
N SER A 419 18.81 11.27 17.35
CA SER A 419 19.31 11.25 15.98
C SER A 419 18.38 11.99 15.01
N SER A 420 18.95 12.79 14.13
CA SER A 420 18.20 13.46 13.06
C SER A 420 17.46 12.48 12.16
N ASN A 421 17.97 11.28 11.96
CA ASN A 421 17.36 10.25 11.10
C ASN A 421 16.06 9.68 11.70
N SER A 422 16.01 9.44 13.02
CA SER A 422 14.78 8.91 13.65
C SER A 422 13.65 9.93 13.66
N VAL A 423 13.96 11.21 13.83
CA VAL A 423 12.99 12.31 13.74
C VAL A 423 12.47 12.45 12.31
N ASN A 424 13.35 12.41 11.30
CA ASN A 424 12.97 12.47 9.89
C ASN A 424 12.03 11.33 9.49
N ASN A 425 12.27 10.11 9.98
CA ASN A 425 11.41 8.96 9.73
C ASN A 425 9.99 9.17 10.30
N VAL A 426 9.87 9.69 11.52
CA VAL A 426 8.56 10.04 12.11
C VAL A 426 7.84 11.09 11.25
N VAL A 427 8.53 12.13 10.81
CA VAL A 427 7.97 13.17 9.94
C VAL A 427 7.48 12.60 8.62
N GLN A 428 8.24 11.70 7.98
CA GLN A 428 7.86 11.03 6.75
C GLN A 428 6.57 10.22 6.92
N ILE A 429 6.46 9.43 7.99
CA ILE A 429 5.28 8.63 8.28
C ILE A 429 4.06 9.54 8.54
N LEU A 430 4.20 10.58 9.36
CA LEU A 430 3.13 11.53 9.65
C LEU A 430 2.67 12.33 8.42
N SER A 431 3.55 12.51 7.44
CA SER A 431 3.25 13.18 6.17
C SER A 431 2.63 12.27 5.11
N SER A 432 2.50 10.97 5.40
CA SER A 432 2.06 9.96 4.46
C SER A 432 0.55 9.70 4.53
N ALA A 433 -0.16 9.96 3.44
CA ALA A 433 -1.56 9.56 3.31
C ALA A 433 -1.75 8.03 3.41
N ALA A 434 -0.80 7.22 2.93
CA ALA A 434 -0.86 5.76 3.00
C ALA A 434 -0.87 5.26 4.46
N CYS A 435 0.00 5.82 5.31
CA CYS A 435 0.04 5.47 6.73
C CYS A 435 -1.27 5.79 7.44
N TRP A 436 -1.84 6.98 7.24
CA TRP A 436 -3.12 7.37 7.81
C TRP A 436 -4.27 6.51 7.28
N ASN A 437 -4.33 6.27 5.96
CA ASN A 437 -5.35 5.43 5.31
C ASN A 437 -5.35 3.97 5.79
N GLY A 438 -4.18 3.44 6.18
CA GLY A 438 -4.03 2.08 6.70
C GLY A 438 -4.30 1.94 8.19
N SER A 439 -4.23 3.04 8.97
CA SER A 439 -4.25 2.99 10.44
C SER A 439 -5.62 2.68 11.04
N PHE A 440 -6.69 3.02 10.35
CA PHE A 440 -8.05 2.95 10.87
C PHE A 440 -8.95 2.02 10.06
N LEU A 441 -8.42 0.89 9.60
CA LEU A 441 -9.20 -0.08 8.86
C LEU A 441 -10.27 -0.75 9.74
N GLU A 442 -11.51 -0.85 9.23
CA GLU A 442 -12.57 -1.59 9.89
C GLU A 442 -12.32 -3.09 9.77
N LYS A 443 -11.61 -3.64 10.76
CA LYS A 443 -11.21 -5.05 10.79
C LYS A 443 -12.30 -5.98 11.30
N LYS A 444 -13.35 -5.44 11.95
CA LYS A 444 -14.49 -6.23 12.41
C LYS A 444 -15.21 -6.82 11.21
N ILE A 445 -15.41 -8.14 11.24
CA ILE A 445 -16.08 -8.91 10.16
C ILE A 445 -15.42 -8.65 8.78
N ASP A 446 -14.14 -8.29 8.76
CA ASP A 446 -13.35 -8.05 7.54
C ASP A 446 -13.93 -6.95 6.61
N GLU A 447 -14.60 -5.95 7.15
CA GLU A 447 -15.24 -4.89 6.36
C GLU A 447 -14.24 -4.10 5.50
N HIS A 448 -12.97 -3.97 5.91
CA HIS A 448 -11.94 -3.33 5.10
C HIS A 448 -11.67 -4.04 3.77
N PHE A 449 -11.91 -5.36 3.66
CA PHE A 449 -11.82 -6.06 2.38
C PHE A 449 -13.00 -5.75 1.42
N LYS A 450 -14.08 -5.18 1.93
CA LYS A 450 -15.24 -4.74 1.13
C LYS A 450 -15.10 -3.32 0.59
N THR A 451 -13.94 -2.68 0.80
CA THR A 451 -13.69 -1.30 0.35
C THR A 451 -14.04 -1.13 -1.12
N SER A 452 -14.88 -0.16 -1.40
CA SER A 452 -15.47 0.09 -2.72
C SER A 452 -15.92 1.55 -2.83
N PRO A 453 -16.35 2.03 -3.99
CA PRO A 453 -16.94 3.36 -4.13
C PRO A 453 -18.16 3.62 -3.23
N LYS A 454 -18.72 2.57 -2.61
CA LYS A 454 -19.84 2.70 -1.66
C LYS A 454 -19.40 2.52 -0.21
N ILE A 455 -18.41 1.70 0.07
CA ILE A 455 -17.98 1.32 1.42
C ILE A 455 -16.54 1.78 1.66
N PRO A 456 -16.27 2.71 2.61
CA PRO A 456 -14.91 3.18 2.87
C PRO A 456 -14.03 2.13 3.60
N GLY A 457 -14.64 1.20 4.36
CA GLY A 457 -13.92 0.19 5.13
C GLY A 457 -13.05 0.77 6.26
N ILE A 458 -13.51 1.84 6.90
CA ILE A 458 -12.78 2.61 7.93
C ILE A 458 -13.56 2.68 9.25
N ASP A 459 -12.87 2.59 10.37
CA ASP A 459 -13.38 2.80 11.72
C ASP A 459 -13.11 4.25 12.18
N LEU A 460 -14.10 5.12 11.97
CA LEU A 460 -14.02 6.53 12.40
C LEU A 460 -14.09 6.70 13.94
N ASN A 461 -14.55 5.70 14.68
CA ASN A 461 -14.55 5.77 16.15
C ASN A 461 -13.12 5.60 16.68
N SER A 462 -12.39 4.61 16.19
CA SER A 462 -10.96 4.45 16.53
C SER A 462 -10.13 5.66 16.11
N THR A 463 -10.45 6.27 14.96
CA THR A 463 -9.82 7.52 14.51
C THR A 463 -10.01 8.64 15.52
N ARG A 464 -11.23 8.81 16.01
CA ARG A 464 -11.57 9.87 17.00
C ARG A 464 -10.86 9.64 18.33
N VAL A 465 -10.89 8.42 18.84
CA VAL A 465 -10.23 8.07 20.11
C VAL A 465 -8.73 8.37 20.06
N LEU A 466 -8.05 8.01 18.96
CA LEU A 466 -6.63 8.30 18.79
C LEU A 466 -6.36 9.81 18.74
N PHE A 467 -7.16 10.57 18.00
CA PHE A 467 -7.01 12.02 17.91
C PHE A 467 -7.29 12.73 19.23
N GLU A 468 -8.29 12.28 20.02
CA GLU A 468 -8.54 12.80 21.36
C GLU A 468 -7.36 12.53 22.31
N LYS A 469 -6.73 11.36 22.21
CA LYS A 469 -5.50 11.05 22.97
C LYS A 469 -4.36 12.01 22.61
N LEU A 470 -4.18 12.31 21.32
CA LEU A 470 -3.13 13.23 20.82
C LEU A 470 -3.32 14.67 21.30
N MET A 471 -4.55 15.08 21.64
CA MET A 471 -4.82 16.41 22.18
C MET A 471 -4.40 16.57 23.64
N ASN A 472 -3.99 15.50 24.31
CA ASN A 472 -3.51 15.56 25.68
C ASN A 472 -2.16 16.29 25.75
N SER A 473 -1.93 17.12 26.78
CA SER A 473 -0.72 17.92 26.97
C SER A 473 0.59 17.11 26.95
N GLN A 474 0.53 15.83 27.30
CA GLN A 474 1.65 14.91 27.26
C GLN A 474 2.19 14.68 25.83
N HIS A 475 1.39 14.92 24.81
CA HIS A 475 1.71 14.71 23.39
C HIS A 475 1.98 16.00 22.61
N SER A 476 2.15 17.15 23.30
CA SER A 476 2.26 18.48 22.67
C SER A 476 3.34 18.55 21.56
N ILE A 477 4.51 17.96 21.79
CA ILE A 477 5.62 17.94 20.80
C ILE A 477 5.23 17.14 19.56
N LEU A 478 4.58 15.99 19.75
CA LEU A 478 4.13 15.15 18.66
C LEU A 478 2.96 15.82 17.91
N LEU A 479 2.04 16.47 18.63
CA LEU A 479 0.95 17.23 18.06
C LEU A 479 1.44 18.36 17.15
N ASP A 480 2.42 19.16 17.60
CA ASP A 480 3.05 20.19 16.79
C ASP A 480 3.70 19.62 15.53
N GLN A 481 4.31 18.44 15.63
CA GLN A 481 4.91 17.77 14.48
C GLN A 481 3.84 17.28 13.49
N ILE A 482 2.71 16.73 13.98
CA ILE A 482 1.57 16.32 13.15
C ILE A 482 1.00 17.53 12.39
N LEU A 483 0.76 18.64 13.10
CA LEU A 483 0.23 19.87 12.50
C LEU A 483 1.13 20.37 11.37
N LYS A 484 2.45 20.46 11.61
CA LYS A 484 3.43 20.84 10.59
C LYS A 484 3.44 19.87 9.41
N SER A 485 3.36 18.56 9.67
CA SER A 485 3.33 17.54 8.62
C SER A 485 2.08 17.64 7.76
N PHE A 486 0.91 17.91 8.36
CA PHE A 486 -0.34 18.10 7.62
C PHE A 486 -0.31 19.37 6.78
N GLU A 487 0.14 20.48 7.35
CA GLU A 487 0.19 21.79 6.68
C GLU A 487 1.19 21.80 5.52
N SER A 488 2.41 21.30 5.75
CA SER A 488 3.52 21.47 4.81
C SER A 488 3.62 20.35 3.77
N PHE A 489 3.11 19.14 4.07
CA PHE A 489 3.33 17.97 3.23
C PHE A 489 2.04 17.23 2.88
N LEU A 490 1.28 16.76 3.86
CA LEU A 490 0.16 15.84 3.61
C LEU A 490 -0.93 16.48 2.74
N ILE A 491 -1.48 17.62 3.16
CA ILE A 491 -2.59 18.29 2.44
C ILE A 491 -2.15 18.80 1.07
N PRO A 492 -0.97 19.46 0.90
CA PRO A 492 -0.49 19.88 -0.41
C PRO A 492 -0.26 18.76 -1.42
N GLN A 493 0.09 17.55 -0.95
CA GLN A 493 0.38 16.40 -1.80
C GLN A 493 -0.86 15.59 -2.20
N LEU A 494 -2.04 15.88 -1.65
CA LEU A 494 -3.27 15.17 -2.00
C LEU A 494 -3.59 15.32 -3.49
N SER A 495 -3.67 14.16 -4.19
CA SER A 495 -3.92 14.11 -5.64
C SER A 495 -5.37 14.44 -5.98
N SER A 496 -5.59 15.11 -7.12
CA SER A 496 -6.93 15.29 -7.70
C SER A 496 -7.48 13.98 -8.28
N SER A 497 -6.59 13.04 -8.66
CA SER A 497 -6.92 11.73 -9.21
C SER A 497 -6.27 10.62 -8.39
N PRO A 498 -6.81 10.29 -7.21
CA PRO A 498 -6.32 9.19 -6.39
C PRO A 498 -6.33 7.86 -7.17
N PRO A 499 -5.30 7.03 -7.01
CA PRO A 499 -5.13 5.82 -7.83
C PRO A 499 -6.19 4.73 -7.55
N ASP A 500 -6.69 4.67 -6.34
CA ASP A 500 -7.78 3.77 -5.91
C ASP A 500 -8.61 4.44 -4.80
N VAL A 501 -9.79 3.88 -4.55
CA VAL A 501 -10.69 4.33 -3.48
C VAL A 501 -10.02 4.25 -2.10
N GLU A 502 -9.09 3.33 -1.88
CA GLU A 502 -8.38 3.21 -0.60
C GLU A 502 -7.56 4.46 -0.26
N ALA A 503 -7.01 5.14 -1.27
CA ALA A 503 -6.27 6.37 -1.11
C ALA A 503 -7.16 7.56 -0.67
N MET A 504 -8.48 7.42 -0.78
CA MET A 504 -9.43 8.49 -0.45
C MET A 504 -9.87 8.51 1.02
N ARG A 505 -9.54 7.49 1.82
CA ARG A 505 -9.93 7.45 3.24
C ARG A 505 -9.45 8.65 4.02
N ILE A 506 -8.34 9.25 3.63
CA ILE A 506 -7.77 10.46 4.25
C ILE A 506 -8.78 11.62 4.34
N TYR A 507 -9.68 11.76 3.33
CA TYR A 507 -10.72 12.78 3.32
C TYR A 507 -11.83 12.57 4.37
N LEU A 508 -11.95 11.34 4.93
CA LEU A 508 -12.81 11.04 6.07
C LEU A 508 -12.06 11.12 7.41
N ILE A 509 -10.75 10.84 7.39
CA ILE A 509 -9.90 10.81 8.59
C ILE A 509 -9.60 12.23 9.08
N LEU A 510 -9.10 13.11 8.20
CA LEU A 510 -8.61 14.44 8.59
C LEU A 510 -9.66 15.30 9.31
N PRO A 511 -10.95 15.35 8.89
CA PRO A 511 -11.96 16.14 9.59
C PRO A 511 -12.26 15.69 11.02
N GLU A 512 -11.90 14.47 11.42
CA GLU A 512 -12.04 13.99 12.80
C GLU A 512 -10.96 14.54 13.73
N PHE A 513 -9.88 15.10 13.20
CA PHE A 513 -8.80 15.67 13.99
C PHE A 513 -9.23 17.04 14.57
N PRO A 514 -9.27 17.21 15.91
CA PRO A 514 -9.84 18.40 16.55
C PRO A 514 -9.28 19.75 16.06
N PRO A 515 -7.98 19.90 15.75
CA PRO A 515 -7.45 21.17 15.25
C PRO A 515 -8.12 21.68 13.96
N PHE A 516 -8.71 20.80 13.13
CA PHE A 516 -9.48 21.29 11.98
C PHE A 516 -10.69 22.12 12.38
N GLN A 517 -11.22 21.95 13.58
CA GLN A 517 -12.38 22.70 14.10
C GLN A 517 -11.99 23.96 14.87
N ASP A 518 -10.70 24.15 15.13
CA ASP A 518 -10.19 25.35 15.79
C ASP A 518 -9.93 26.45 14.77
N SER A 519 -10.50 27.62 15.00
CA SER A 519 -10.36 28.79 14.13
C SER A 519 -8.88 29.20 13.86
N LYS A 520 -7.99 28.89 14.80
CA LYS A 520 -6.53 29.11 14.66
C LYS A 520 -5.95 28.39 13.43
N TYR A 521 -6.50 27.25 13.04
CA TYR A 521 -5.98 26.42 11.95
C TYR A 521 -6.86 26.43 10.69
N TYR A 522 -7.91 27.25 10.62
CA TYR A 522 -8.78 27.28 9.45
C TYR A 522 -8.02 27.61 8.17
N ILE A 523 -7.10 28.57 8.21
CA ILE A 523 -6.31 29.01 7.05
C ILE A 523 -5.27 27.97 6.65
N THR A 524 -4.64 27.30 7.60
CA THR A 524 -3.51 26.40 7.35
C THR A 524 -3.92 24.95 7.11
N LEU A 525 -5.06 24.50 7.64
CA LEU A 525 -5.51 23.12 7.51
C LEU A 525 -6.88 22.99 6.84
N THR A 526 -7.91 23.64 7.38
CA THR A 526 -9.31 23.38 7.00
C THR A 526 -9.63 23.84 5.59
N LEU A 527 -9.25 25.07 5.24
CA LEU A 527 -9.49 25.62 3.92
C LEU A 527 -8.62 25.00 2.82
N PRO A 528 -7.33 24.72 3.04
CA PRO A 528 -6.54 23.91 2.13
C PRO A 528 -7.12 22.50 1.87
N LEU A 529 -7.66 21.84 2.91
CA LEU A 529 -8.36 20.57 2.74
C LEU A 529 -9.64 20.73 1.90
N ALA A 530 -10.43 21.78 2.13
CA ALA A 530 -11.60 22.09 1.29
C ALA A 530 -11.22 22.24 -0.18
N MET A 531 -10.13 22.95 -0.46
CA MET A 531 -9.62 23.12 -1.83
C MET A 531 -9.15 21.78 -2.42
N ALA A 532 -8.50 20.93 -1.63
CA ALA A 532 -8.08 19.59 -2.07
C ALA A 532 -9.29 18.71 -2.44
N ILE A 533 -10.36 18.73 -1.64
CA ILE A 533 -11.60 18.02 -1.91
C ILE A 533 -12.28 18.53 -3.19
N LEU A 534 -12.31 19.84 -3.40
CA LEU A 534 -12.94 20.44 -4.57
C LEU A 534 -12.14 20.25 -5.86
N ARG A 535 -10.83 19.97 -5.76
CA ARG A 535 -9.97 19.63 -6.90
C ARG A 535 -10.11 18.17 -7.35
N LEU A 536 -10.80 17.33 -6.58
CA LEU A 536 -11.00 15.94 -6.96
C LEU A 536 -11.72 15.81 -8.31
N ASP A 537 -11.22 14.95 -9.16
CA ASP A 537 -11.84 14.58 -10.42
C ASP A 537 -13.25 14.02 -10.21
N THR A 538 -14.03 13.96 -11.28
CA THR A 538 -15.46 13.61 -11.21
C THR A 538 -15.72 12.26 -10.51
N ASN A 539 -14.91 11.23 -10.78
CA ASN A 539 -15.11 9.91 -10.19
C ASN A 539 -14.75 9.86 -8.70
N PRO A 540 -13.56 10.28 -8.26
CA PRO A 540 -13.24 10.38 -6.84
C PRO A 540 -14.21 11.27 -6.07
N SER A 541 -14.63 12.40 -6.65
CA SER A 541 -15.61 13.29 -6.05
C SER A 541 -16.96 12.61 -5.78
N LYS A 542 -17.44 11.77 -6.71
CA LYS A 542 -18.66 10.96 -6.52
C LYS A 542 -18.48 9.87 -5.46
N VAL A 543 -17.31 9.25 -5.37
CA VAL A 543 -17.00 8.28 -4.30
C VAL A 543 -17.13 8.93 -2.93
N LEU A 544 -16.55 10.12 -2.77
CA LEU A 544 -16.63 10.86 -1.51
C LEU A 544 -18.08 11.26 -1.16
N ASP A 545 -18.89 11.67 -2.15
CA ASP A 545 -20.33 11.94 -1.96
C ASP A 545 -21.09 10.69 -1.49
N ASN A 546 -20.78 9.51 -2.07
CA ASN A 546 -21.36 8.25 -1.65
C ASN A 546 -20.97 7.90 -0.21
N TRP A 547 -19.71 8.08 0.16
CA TRP A 547 -19.25 7.81 1.51
C TRP A 547 -19.89 8.78 2.53
N TRP A 548 -19.97 10.08 2.22
CA TRP A 548 -20.69 11.04 3.06
C TRP A 548 -22.18 10.71 3.20
N SER A 549 -22.77 10.04 2.20
CA SER A 549 -24.16 9.58 2.31
C SER A 549 -24.37 8.42 3.29
N GLN A 550 -23.30 7.78 3.75
CA GLN A 550 -23.35 6.60 4.62
C GLN A 550 -22.72 6.82 5.99
N VAL A 551 -22.02 7.92 6.21
CA VAL A 551 -21.47 8.27 7.53
C VAL A 551 -22.61 8.54 8.54
N CYS A 552 -22.30 8.40 9.82
CA CYS A 552 -23.28 8.71 10.85
C CYS A 552 -23.65 10.21 10.84
N PRO A 553 -24.91 10.57 11.22
CA PRO A 553 -25.38 11.96 11.26
C PRO A 553 -24.47 12.89 12.07
N ARG A 554 -23.88 12.40 13.16
CA ARG A 554 -22.96 13.17 14.02
C ARG A 554 -21.70 13.58 13.26
N TYR A 555 -21.11 12.68 12.47
CA TYR A 555 -19.95 13.00 11.63
C TYR A 555 -20.32 14.03 10.58
N PHE A 556 -21.46 13.82 9.90
CA PHE A 556 -21.92 14.71 8.86
C PHE A 556 -22.20 16.13 9.38
N LEU A 557 -22.87 16.25 10.54
CA LEU A 557 -23.11 17.54 11.20
C LEU A 557 -21.79 18.24 11.51
N ARG A 558 -20.79 17.52 12.02
CA ARG A 558 -19.47 18.07 12.32
C ARG A 558 -18.80 18.66 11.05
N LEU A 559 -18.94 18.02 9.89
CA LEU A 559 -18.45 18.58 8.63
C LEU A 559 -19.17 19.89 8.26
N VAL A 560 -20.47 19.93 8.42
CA VAL A 560 -21.27 21.13 8.16
C VAL A 560 -20.84 22.27 9.09
N ASP A 561 -20.73 22.01 10.39
CA ASP A 561 -20.33 23.02 11.39
C ASP A 561 -18.88 23.52 11.14
N LEU A 562 -17.97 22.62 10.73
CA LEU A 562 -16.60 22.94 10.38
C LEU A 562 -16.53 24.02 9.30
N TYR A 563 -17.21 23.82 8.19
CA TYR A 563 -17.14 24.75 7.05
C TYR A 563 -18.01 26.01 7.25
N LYS A 564 -19.08 25.91 8.05
CA LYS A 564 -19.81 27.09 8.53
C LYS A 564 -18.91 27.99 9.39
N GLY A 565 -18.22 27.39 10.38
CA GLY A 565 -17.27 28.10 11.24
C GLY A 565 -16.16 28.78 10.43
N ALA A 566 -15.64 28.11 9.38
CA ALA A 566 -14.65 28.69 8.49
C ALA A 566 -15.20 29.89 7.70
N VAL A 567 -16.45 29.86 7.23
CA VAL A 567 -17.11 31.01 6.57
C VAL A 567 -17.25 32.18 7.54
N VAL A 568 -17.76 31.95 8.76
CA VAL A 568 -17.91 32.98 9.77
C VAL A 568 -16.56 33.62 10.13
N TYR A 569 -15.53 32.80 10.33
CA TYR A 569 -14.16 33.26 10.62
C TYR A 569 -13.61 34.18 9.52
N LEU A 570 -13.73 33.76 8.27
CA LEU A 570 -13.26 34.57 7.11
C LEU A 570 -14.02 35.91 7.01
N LEU A 571 -15.33 35.90 7.20
CA LEU A 571 -16.13 37.12 7.14
C LEU A 571 -15.83 38.08 8.30
N SER A 572 -15.61 37.55 9.52
CA SER A 572 -15.23 38.32 10.69
C SER A 572 -13.84 38.95 10.58
N GLY A 573 -12.90 38.29 9.91
CA GLY A 573 -11.51 38.72 9.70
C GLY A 573 -11.29 39.57 8.43
N ARG A 574 -12.34 39.95 7.71
CA ARG A 574 -12.32 40.54 6.37
C ARG A 574 -11.35 41.73 6.19
N LYS A 575 -11.09 42.51 7.23
CA LYS A 575 -10.27 43.74 7.16
C LYS A 575 -8.78 43.53 7.47
N THR A 576 -8.36 42.39 8.00
CA THR A 576 -7.02 42.24 8.62
C THR A 576 -6.21 41.01 8.24
N LEU A 577 -6.78 39.96 7.68
CA LEU A 577 -6.16 38.65 7.73
C LEU A 577 -5.52 38.12 6.44
N LEU A 578 -5.94 38.54 5.24
CA LEU A 578 -5.49 37.91 4.00
C LEU A 578 -5.34 38.90 2.82
N ILE A 579 -4.43 38.52 1.92
CA ILE A 579 -4.39 39.11 0.56
C ILE A 579 -5.75 38.82 -0.11
N PRO A 580 -6.37 39.82 -0.80
CA PRO A 580 -7.71 39.69 -1.36
C PRO A 580 -7.98 38.46 -2.22
N VAL A 581 -6.99 38.03 -2.99
CA VAL A 581 -7.08 36.82 -3.86
C VAL A 581 -7.22 35.53 -3.04
N LEU A 582 -6.48 35.41 -1.94
CA LEU A 582 -6.57 34.25 -1.05
C LEU A 582 -7.90 34.21 -0.30
N PHE A 583 -8.40 35.39 0.13
CA PHE A 583 -9.71 35.51 0.77
C PHE A 583 -10.81 35.01 -0.17
N SER A 584 -10.85 35.52 -1.42
CA SER A 584 -11.83 35.08 -2.42
C SER A 584 -11.78 33.59 -2.70
N SER A 585 -10.59 33.04 -2.85
CA SER A 585 -10.41 31.60 -3.07
C SER A 585 -10.92 30.75 -1.90
N TYR A 586 -10.61 31.15 -0.67
CA TYR A 586 -10.97 30.40 0.53
C TYR A 586 -12.46 30.48 0.85
N ILE A 587 -13.07 31.66 0.76
CA ILE A 587 -14.51 31.81 1.00
C ILE A 587 -15.31 31.02 -0.05
N THR A 588 -14.89 31.08 -1.30
CA THR A 588 -15.51 30.31 -2.39
C THR A 588 -15.37 28.82 -2.16
N ALA A 589 -14.21 28.34 -1.71
CA ALA A 589 -14.00 26.94 -1.40
C ALA A 589 -14.93 26.45 -0.26
N ALA A 590 -15.01 27.20 0.84
CA ALA A 590 -15.87 26.85 1.96
C ALA A 590 -17.35 26.80 1.56
N LEU A 591 -17.83 27.78 0.81
CA LEU A 591 -19.23 27.84 0.35
C LEU A 591 -19.56 26.75 -0.67
N ARG A 592 -18.68 26.45 -1.63
CA ARG A 592 -18.87 25.35 -2.59
C ARG A 592 -18.89 23.99 -1.89
N LEU A 593 -18.10 23.82 -0.84
CA LEU A 593 -18.09 22.57 -0.09
C LEU A 593 -19.37 22.43 0.74
N LEU A 594 -19.88 23.50 1.36
CA LEU A 594 -21.20 23.49 2.01
C LEU A 594 -22.32 23.17 1.00
N GLU A 595 -22.27 23.73 -0.21
CA GLU A 595 -23.20 23.39 -1.30
C GLU A 595 -23.14 21.90 -1.65
N LYS A 596 -21.93 21.35 -1.76
CA LYS A 596 -21.71 19.93 -2.04
C LYS A 596 -22.28 19.04 -0.92
N LEU A 597 -22.01 19.36 0.34
CA LEU A 597 -22.58 18.67 1.50
C LEU A 597 -24.12 18.77 1.53
N HIS A 598 -24.66 19.96 1.22
CA HIS A 598 -26.10 20.16 1.14
C HIS A 598 -26.75 19.27 0.06
N LYS A 599 -26.14 19.15 -1.13
CA LYS A 599 -26.61 18.26 -2.20
C LYS A 599 -26.61 16.78 -1.76
N VAL A 600 -25.61 16.36 -0.97
CA VAL A 600 -25.61 15.02 -0.36
C VAL A 600 -26.75 14.88 0.65
N ASN A 601 -26.91 15.87 1.56
CA ASN A 601 -27.97 15.85 2.58
C ASN A 601 -29.38 15.86 2.01
N GLN A 602 -29.62 16.50 0.85
CA GLN A 602 -30.93 16.45 0.17
C GLN A 602 -31.37 15.02 -0.16
N LYS A 603 -30.39 14.12 -0.42
CA LYS A 603 -30.67 12.72 -0.75
C LYS A 603 -30.92 11.85 0.47
N VAL A 604 -30.16 12.07 1.55
CA VAL A 604 -30.10 11.14 2.70
C VAL A 604 -30.70 11.70 3.99
N LYS A 605 -30.84 13.02 4.10
CA LYS A 605 -31.45 13.74 5.25
C LYS A 605 -30.74 13.40 6.59
N HIS A 606 -29.41 13.37 6.59
CA HIS A 606 -28.61 13.14 7.81
C HIS A 606 -28.87 14.18 8.89
N VAL A 607 -29.03 15.44 8.48
CA VAL A 607 -29.27 16.58 9.38
C VAL A 607 -30.42 17.44 8.86
N GLU A 608 -31.05 18.16 9.76
CA GLU A 608 -32.12 19.09 9.44
C GLU A 608 -31.60 20.21 8.55
N TYR A 609 -32.47 20.76 7.71
CA TYR A 609 -32.12 21.75 6.71
C TYR A 609 -31.58 23.04 7.33
N ASP A 610 -32.09 23.45 8.50
CA ASP A 610 -31.70 24.65 9.25
C ASP A 610 -30.24 24.61 9.71
N LYS A 611 -29.62 23.42 9.84
CA LYS A 611 -28.20 23.26 10.21
C LYS A 611 -27.25 23.86 9.17
N PHE A 612 -27.70 24.06 7.93
CA PHE A 612 -26.92 24.73 6.89
C PHE A 612 -27.01 26.25 6.94
N TYR A 613 -27.90 26.83 7.76
CA TYR A 613 -27.98 28.29 7.91
C TYR A 613 -26.81 28.82 8.72
N ILE A 614 -26.34 29.99 8.30
CA ILE A 614 -25.30 30.77 8.98
C ILE A 614 -25.93 32.09 9.40
N PRO A 615 -26.54 32.16 10.61
CA PRO A 615 -27.27 33.35 11.08
C PRO A 615 -26.37 34.58 11.13
N GLU A 616 -25.09 34.40 11.41
CA GLU A 616 -24.09 35.47 11.56
C GLU A 616 -23.86 36.27 10.27
N ILE A 617 -24.20 35.72 9.11
CA ILE A 617 -24.03 36.42 7.83
C ILE A 617 -24.76 37.77 7.82
N SER A 618 -25.94 37.86 8.40
CA SER A 618 -26.73 39.09 8.44
C SER A 618 -26.03 40.27 9.15
N SER A 619 -25.17 39.96 10.12
CA SER A 619 -24.40 40.93 10.88
C SER A 619 -22.97 41.16 10.30
N LEU A 620 -22.45 40.24 9.50
CA LEU A 620 -21.09 40.26 8.98
C LEU A 620 -20.99 40.82 7.56
N VAL A 621 -22.08 40.85 6.81
CA VAL A 621 -22.14 41.27 5.41
C VAL A 621 -23.04 42.49 5.28
N ASP A 622 -22.47 43.63 4.93
CA ASP A 622 -23.23 44.84 4.54
C ASP A 622 -23.58 44.72 3.04
N ILE A 623 -24.84 44.37 2.78
CA ILE A 623 -25.33 44.18 1.41
C ILE A 623 -25.29 45.45 0.62
N GLN A 624 -25.51 46.62 1.25
CA GLN A 624 -25.54 47.93 0.56
C GLN A 624 -24.11 48.31 0.16
N GLU A 625 -23.15 48.20 1.08
CA GLU A 625 -21.75 48.49 0.81
C GLU A 625 -21.20 47.53 -0.24
N ASP A 626 -21.46 46.23 -0.12
CA ASP A 626 -21.00 45.20 -1.04
C ASP A 626 -21.62 45.35 -2.44
N TYR A 627 -22.90 45.78 -2.54
CA TYR A 627 -23.57 46.09 -3.80
C TYR A 627 -22.97 47.35 -4.46
N LEU A 628 -22.74 48.39 -3.66
CA LEU A 628 -22.12 49.63 -4.16
C LEU A 628 -20.72 49.38 -4.71
N MET A 629 -19.92 48.58 -3.97
CA MET A 629 -18.56 48.23 -4.40
C MET A 629 -18.57 47.38 -5.67
N TRP A 630 -19.51 46.43 -5.80
CA TRP A 630 -19.69 45.66 -7.02
C TRP A 630 -20.11 46.55 -8.21
N PHE A 631 -21.04 47.48 -8.00
CA PHE A 631 -21.52 48.44 -9.01
C PHE A 631 -20.39 49.31 -9.51
N LEU A 632 -19.60 49.90 -8.62
CA LEU A 632 -18.43 50.70 -8.96
C LEU A 632 -17.37 49.91 -9.74
N HIS A 633 -17.19 48.62 -9.41
CA HIS A 633 -16.30 47.73 -10.16
C HIS A 633 -16.81 47.48 -11.59
N GLN A 634 -18.10 47.20 -11.76
CA GLN A 634 -18.71 47.01 -13.08
C GLN A 634 -18.68 48.30 -13.93
N ALA A 635 -18.79 49.46 -13.30
CA ALA A 635 -18.72 50.75 -13.96
C ALA A 635 -17.30 51.20 -14.35
N GLY A 636 -16.27 50.39 -14.09
CA GLY A 636 -14.86 50.71 -14.38
C GLY A 636 -14.28 51.84 -13.54
N MET A 637 -15.01 52.28 -12.50
CA MET A 637 -14.60 53.42 -11.66
C MET A 637 -13.76 52.99 -10.45
N ALA A 638 -13.56 51.67 -10.24
CA ALA A 638 -12.85 51.14 -9.09
C ALA A 638 -11.42 50.77 -9.47
N GLY A 639 -10.51 51.69 -9.39
CA GLY A 639 -9.10 51.47 -9.64
C GLY A 639 -8.37 50.61 -8.60
N ILE A 640 -8.99 50.17 -7.52
CA ILE A 640 -8.44 49.21 -6.52
C ILE A 640 -9.59 48.79 -5.59
N VAL A 641 -10.46 47.87 -6.02
CA VAL A 641 -11.46 47.31 -5.11
C VAL A 641 -11.50 45.81 -5.21
N ASN A 642 -11.39 45.18 -4.05
CA ASN A 642 -11.37 43.76 -3.87
C ASN A 642 -12.60 43.07 -4.49
N ASN A 643 -12.37 42.09 -5.37
CA ASN A 643 -13.37 41.29 -6.11
C ASN A 643 -14.33 40.45 -5.24
N VAL A 644 -14.39 40.65 -3.93
CA VAL A 644 -15.20 39.88 -2.98
C VAL A 644 -16.71 40.04 -3.27
N ALA A 645 -17.13 41.20 -3.70
CA ALA A 645 -18.54 41.47 -4.00
C ALA A 645 -19.05 40.75 -5.26
N SER A 646 -18.18 40.53 -6.27
CA SER A 646 -18.54 39.81 -7.49
C SER A 646 -18.72 38.30 -7.21
N ASP A 647 -17.89 37.73 -6.33
CA ASP A 647 -17.93 36.32 -5.97
C ASP A 647 -19.12 35.99 -5.04
N LEU A 648 -19.41 36.86 -4.07
CA LEU A 648 -20.63 36.78 -3.25
C LEU A 648 -21.90 36.94 -4.10
N LYS A 649 -21.90 37.82 -5.13
CA LYS A 649 -23.03 37.94 -6.02
C LYS A 649 -23.23 36.71 -6.90
N MET A 650 -22.18 36.10 -7.43
CA MET A 650 -22.30 34.87 -8.22
C MET A 650 -22.93 33.73 -7.38
N LEU A 651 -22.64 33.69 -6.08
CA LEU A 651 -23.22 32.74 -5.12
C LEU A 651 -24.65 33.15 -4.70
N LEU A 652 -24.96 34.44 -4.54
CA LEU A 652 -26.29 34.94 -4.17
C LEU A 652 -27.26 35.00 -5.37
N CYS A 653 -26.78 35.26 -6.59
CA CYS A 653 -27.61 35.33 -7.81
C CYS A 653 -27.93 33.94 -8.41
N LYS A 654 -27.22 32.87 -8.09
CA LYS A 654 -27.68 31.50 -8.32
C LYS A 654 -28.85 31.10 -7.41
N ARG A 655 -29.59 32.11 -6.90
CA ARG A 655 -30.72 32.05 -5.95
C ARG A 655 -31.85 31.10 -6.35
N ARG A 656 -31.99 30.70 -7.59
CA ARG A 656 -33.04 29.76 -8.01
C ARG A 656 -32.67 28.29 -7.76
N GLN A 657 -31.42 27.98 -7.44
CA GLN A 657 -30.97 26.61 -7.21
C GLN A 657 -30.49 26.27 -5.80
N CYS A 658 -30.12 27.26 -4.97
CA CYS A 658 -29.61 27.07 -3.60
C CYS A 658 -30.46 27.83 -2.59
N GLY A 659 -31.53 27.21 -2.09
CA GLY A 659 -32.39 27.76 -1.04
C GLY A 659 -31.73 28.01 0.33
N VAL A 660 -30.41 27.79 0.44
CA VAL A 660 -29.67 27.78 1.71
C VAL A 660 -29.33 29.18 2.24
N LEU A 661 -29.11 30.15 1.36
CA LEU A 661 -28.72 31.52 1.77
C LEU A 661 -29.87 32.53 1.80
N ALA A 662 -31.05 32.22 1.25
CA ALA A 662 -32.08 33.19 0.95
C ALA A 662 -33.09 33.49 2.05
N ARG A 663 -33.21 32.66 3.12
CA ARG A 663 -34.23 32.88 4.16
C ARG A 663 -33.79 33.79 5.31
N GLY A 664 -32.49 33.95 5.57
CA GLY A 664 -32.00 34.90 6.58
C GLY A 664 -32.25 36.37 6.22
N LEU A 665 -32.41 36.66 4.95
CA LEU A 665 -32.62 38.04 4.46
C LEU A 665 -34.10 38.45 4.35
N ASN A 666 -35.04 37.51 4.46
CA ASN A 666 -36.48 37.81 4.31
C ASN A 666 -37.22 38.04 5.62
N GLN A 667 -36.59 37.87 6.79
CA GLN A 667 -37.27 38.16 8.08
C GLN A 667 -37.18 39.60 8.50
N ASP A 668 -36.17 40.38 8.05
CA ASP A 668 -36.01 41.79 8.42
C ASP A 668 -36.68 42.80 7.47
N SER A 669 -37.30 42.34 6.35
CA SER A 669 -37.92 43.22 5.38
C SER A 669 -39.40 43.54 5.64
N ARG A 670 -39.95 43.24 6.83
CA ARG A 670 -41.34 43.55 7.17
C ARG A 670 -41.55 44.90 7.84
N ASP A 671 -40.48 45.62 8.18
CA ASP A 671 -40.57 46.90 8.90
C ASP A 671 -39.97 48.14 8.17
N VAL A 672 -39.86 48.13 6.87
CA VAL A 672 -39.50 49.39 6.17
C VAL A 672 -40.69 49.81 5.32
N GLY A 673 -41.29 50.89 5.79
CA GLY A 673 -42.49 51.50 5.26
C GLY A 673 -42.44 51.87 3.78
N SER A 674 -43.58 51.79 3.19
CA SER A 674 -43.95 52.17 1.85
C SER A 674 -43.33 53.49 1.35
N ILE A 675 -42.56 53.43 0.28
CA ILE A 675 -42.27 54.58 -0.60
C ILE A 675 -43.09 54.45 -1.88
N PRO A 676 -43.86 55.44 -2.28
CA PRO A 676 -44.76 55.34 -3.42
C PRO A 676 -44.04 55.57 -4.76
N GLY A 677 -44.33 54.71 -5.66
CA GLY A 677 -44.48 54.90 -7.10
C GLY A 677 -43.37 55.51 -7.94
N SER A 678 -42.76 54.71 -8.80
CA SER A 678 -42.65 55.10 -10.22
C SER A 678 -42.29 53.88 -11.08
N SER A 679 -43.21 53.61 -11.99
CA SER A 679 -43.05 53.01 -13.32
C SER A 679 -42.22 51.77 -13.55
N SER A 680 -42.97 50.70 -13.75
CA SER A 680 -42.82 49.64 -14.77
C SER A 680 -41.88 49.94 -15.95
N ASN A 681 -41.22 48.88 -16.37
CA ASN A 681 -40.46 48.65 -17.61
C ASN A 681 -38.97 48.83 -17.51
N LEU A 682 -38.32 47.69 -17.20
CA LEU A 682 -37.01 47.29 -17.74
C LEU A 682 -36.66 45.86 -17.21
N LEU A 683 -37.45 44.87 -17.66
CA LEU A 683 -37.10 43.46 -17.58
C LEU A 683 -37.69 42.74 -18.80
N GLY A 684 -37.16 43.10 -19.95
CA GLY A 684 -37.27 42.34 -21.18
C GLY A 684 -35.85 42.13 -21.68
N ASP A 685 -35.59 40.94 -22.09
CA ASP A 685 -34.43 40.50 -22.84
C ASP A 685 -33.07 40.45 -22.11
N LEU A 686 -32.76 39.26 -21.61
CA LEU A 686 -31.51 38.57 -21.92
C LEU A 686 -31.69 37.11 -21.44
N GLY A 687 -31.70 36.21 -22.44
CA GLY A 687 -31.93 34.78 -22.38
C GLY A 687 -30.88 33.94 -21.65
#